data_dca7de860a4f2d95323698328e9fef54
#
_entry.id   dca7de860a4f2d95323698328e9fef54
#
_cell.length_a   1.000
_cell.length_b   1.000
_cell.length_c   1.000
_cell.angle_alpha   90.00
_cell.angle_beta   90.00
_cell.angle_gamma   90.00
#
_symmetry.space_group_name_H-M   'P 1'
#
loop_
_entity.id
_entity.type
_entity.pdbx_description
1 polymer ?
#
loop_
_entity_poly.entity_id
_entity_poly.type
_entity_poly.pdbx_seq_one_letter_code
_entity_poly.pdbx_strand_id
1 'polypeptide(L)'
;MYYPNTHDNMIVMTKMDIALNITLHNEGDLLYKTFQSIALNVKALKEEYPKLKVQANVSLDCPDDYTKQFFAKSKHFLVEVVDELRYYTVDFADLSQSRNYLINKALSSKVKYIQIYDGDDLFSIKYLLRMHQLAIKAGKPVVIEPEFVLDMDEWSGLCRTGSIRKLLASNDPHQLATNMYANNLYQSQIFVSSSIFEKIKYTPGDGRYRYEDYHILIEMIASGYDISVAPSTMILYRRKLTGSLLTSSNSNCRLCLAPSRFFSPRVFSGLNHRNFEEMQELSAQLDAPVITNRQSEDNTDQYIKIYHSSIKNVLLYGKRLLIETVRSAKHIGRSRKNQKRLNTRELKELNLKRLSEAGFNQEMFDDIRQLNNIEPLATYDTAGFINLLPIYTAIQSSGLNDIYYRLCSLPDIDRTTDLLLIPHLTKGGADKAMVELCQALSEHNRSVLVIGTNAGDDNSWRDKLNKLPGVTFLERDDYFPVSQINDKDLEIMLLRVIQNWPKLEYLTVMNSGVGYNLINEWHDEIKRHVKIIVHDWCYGVNDCGLIFETTILSKVYRYIDCLVTDGDGYKKQLMKIHGWDGRKITPIALPINPVNLKQDYVIKHHIMYAGRFSAQKRLDLVLTSHRELAKRGIQLDIYGSVDKADRLYDGRDIRWVEQIDNARYQGPFNGFNELPIDQVDLLILPTQYEGLPNIVLEALKANLFVIAGKCGSLPEVIEDGKNGFLVDDNGNAEAYLEAILKFYDRSDQLLSPDERKKFNQKILHEHDRAIYQKHIGEVYGW
;
A
#
# COMPACT_ATOMS: atom_id res chain seq x y z
N MET A 1 43.62 -8.05 -60.65
CA MET A 1 42.88 -9.24 -61.16
C MET A 1 43.13 -10.36 -60.12
N TYR A 2 42.14 -10.69 -59.39
CA TYR A 2 41.72 -11.95 -58.82
C TYR A 2 40.73 -11.64 -57.70
N TYR A 3 39.44 -11.84 -58.00
CA TYR A 3 38.40 -11.94 -56.99
C TYR A 3 38.35 -13.37 -56.50
N PRO A 4 38.29 -13.63 -55.17
CA PRO A 4 37.86 -14.94 -54.68
C PRO A 4 36.35 -14.89 -54.46
N ASN A 5 35.67 -15.86 -55.05
CA ASN A 5 34.27 -16.21 -54.85
C ASN A 5 33.98 -16.46 -53.33
N THR A 6 33.14 -15.62 -52.78
CA THR A 6 32.44 -15.94 -51.51
C THR A 6 31.28 -16.86 -51.86
N HIS A 7 31.44 -18.16 -51.64
CA HIS A 7 30.31 -19.06 -51.46
C HIS A 7 29.59 -18.68 -50.19
N ASP A 8 28.47 -17.97 -50.32
CA ASP A 8 27.45 -17.90 -49.28
C ASP A 8 26.93 -19.32 -49.04
N ASN A 9 27.52 -20.01 -48.05
CA ASN A 9 26.88 -21.16 -47.43
C ASN A 9 25.63 -20.67 -46.72
N MET A 10 24.46 -20.73 -47.39
CA MET A 10 23.16 -20.70 -46.73
C MET A 10 23.17 -21.81 -45.67
N ILE A 11 23.50 -21.47 -44.44
CA ILE A 11 23.25 -22.33 -43.30
C ILE A 11 21.74 -22.45 -43.23
N VAL A 12 21.20 -23.60 -43.67
CA VAL A 12 19.82 -23.98 -43.43
C VAL A 12 19.68 -24.08 -41.93
N MET A 13 19.17 -23.04 -41.29
CA MET A 13 18.88 -23.10 -39.84
C MET A 13 17.82 -24.18 -39.65
N THR A 14 18.23 -25.32 -39.07
CA THR A 14 17.31 -26.37 -38.66
C THR A 14 16.34 -25.79 -37.66
N LYS A 15 15.05 -25.87 -37.97
CA LYS A 15 13.99 -25.39 -37.06
C LYS A 15 14.05 -26.16 -35.75
N MET A 16 14.22 -25.46 -34.62
CA MET A 16 14.17 -26.04 -33.29
C MET A 16 12.72 -26.07 -32.79
N ASP A 17 12.37 -27.08 -31.99
CA ASP A 17 11.02 -27.22 -31.45
C ASP A 17 10.92 -26.69 -30.02
N ILE A 18 11.90 -26.98 -29.17
CA ILE A 18 11.94 -26.57 -27.76
C ILE A 18 13.28 -25.89 -27.45
N ALA A 19 13.21 -24.79 -26.72
CA ALA A 19 14.40 -24.18 -26.09
C ALA A 19 14.37 -24.41 -24.57
N LEU A 20 15.49 -24.87 -24.04
CA LEU A 20 15.76 -24.93 -22.60
C LEU A 20 16.57 -23.69 -22.23
N ASN A 21 15.96 -22.76 -21.55
CA ASN A 21 16.63 -21.54 -21.10
C ASN A 21 17.07 -21.70 -19.64
N ILE A 22 18.39 -21.72 -19.41
CA ILE A 22 19.00 -21.98 -18.11
C ILE A 22 19.77 -20.76 -17.66
N THR A 23 19.38 -20.16 -16.53
CA THR A 23 20.05 -18.99 -15.96
C THR A 23 20.98 -19.39 -14.84
N LEU A 24 22.21 -18.88 -14.89
CA LEU A 24 23.29 -19.17 -13.95
C LEU A 24 23.90 -17.86 -13.42
N HIS A 25 24.25 -17.87 -12.13
CA HIS A 25 24.97 -16.78 -11.47
C HIS A 25 26.17 -17.32 -10.67
N ASN A 26 25.95 -17.80 -9.45
CA ASN A 26 26.98 -18.31 -8.55
C ASN A 26 26.61 -19.70 -7.98
N GLU A 27 26.14 -20.61 -8.82
CA GLU A 27 25.67 -21.94 -8.42
C GLU A 27 26.79 -22.93 -8.12
N GLY A 28 27.98 -22.71 -8.67
CA GLY A 28 29.14 -23.55 -8.42
C GLY A 28 28.92 -25.03 -8.78
N ASP A 29 29.21 -25.94 -7.84
CA ASP A 29 29.09 -27.38 -8.02
C ASP A 29 27.67 -27.91 -8.15
N LEU A 30 26.64 -27.10 -7.80
CA LEU A 30 25.25 -27.49 -7.98
C LEU A 30 24.92 -27.70 -9.46
N LEU A 31 25.57 -26.95 -10.37
CA LEU A 31 25.43 -27.11 -11.82
C LEU A 31 25.63 -28.53 -12.30
N TYR A 32 26.57 -29.26 -11.70
CA TYR A 32 26.87 -30.63 -12.09
C TYR A 32 25.68 -31.55 -11.92
N LYS A 33 24.92 -31.35 -10.84
CA LYS A 33 23.71 -32.13 -10.49
C LYS A 33 22.50 -31.70 -11.31
N THR A 34 22.33 -30.41 -11.45
CA THR A 34 21.21 -29.84 -12.25
C THR A 34 21.30 -30.25 -13.71
N PHE A 35 22.49 -30.18 -14.33
CA PHE A 35 22.65 -30.55 -15.73
C PHE A 35 22.49 -32.07 -15.95
N GLN A 36 22.86 -32.92 -15.00
CA GLN A 36 22.49 -34.36 -15.06
C GLN A 36 21.01 -34.58 -15.03
N SER A 37 20.28 -33.89 -14.15
CA SER A 37 18.82 -33.96 -14.07
C SER A 37 18.17 -33.52 -15.37
N ILE A 38 18.57 -32.38 -15.94
CA ILE A 38 18.09 -31.87 -17.22
C ILE A 38 18.39 -32.85 -18.36
N ALA A 39 19.58 -33.46 -18.37
CA ALA A 39 19.95 -34.44 -19.38
C ALA A 39 19.03 -35.68 -19.34
N LEU A 40 18.63 -36.17 -18.16
CA LEU A 40 17.64 -37.26 -18.03
C LEU A 40 16.29 -36.83 -18.60
N ASN A 41 15.87 -35.60 -18.38
CA ASN A 41 14.62 -35.05 -18.93
C ASN A 41 14.61 -35.05 -20.47
N VAL A 42 15.72 -34.60 -21.09
CA VAL A 42 15.83 -34.55 -22.55
C VAL A 42 15.89 -35.97 -23.12
N LYS A 43 16.60 -36.90 -22.48
CA LYS A 43 16.62 -38.32 -22.89
C LYS A 43 15.23 -38.92 -22.90
N ALA A 44 14.47 -38.80 -21.81
CA ALA A 44 13.11 -39.29 -21.73
C ALA A 44 12.19 -38.67 -22.78
N LEU A 45 12.33 -37.37 -23.10
CA LEU A 45 11.61 -36.73 -24.18
C LEU A 45 11.96 -37.30 -25.56
N LYS A 46 13.26 -37.48 -25.85
CA LYS A 46 13.73 -37.97 -27.16
C LYS A 46 13.48 -39.47 -27.37
N GLU A 47 13.39 -40.25 -26.31
CA GLU A 47 12.96 -41.65 -26.39
C GLU A 47 11.52 -41.78 -26.97
N GLU A 48 10.62 -40.88 -26.56
CA GLU A 48 9.23 -40.86 -27.04
C GLU A 48 9.08 -40.08 -28.37
N TYR A 49 9.87 -38.98 -28.50
CA TYR A 49 9.82 -38.11 -29.67
C TYR A 49 11.20 -37.94 -30.33
N PRO A 50 11.75 -38.97 -31.01
CA PRO A 50 13.15 -38.97 -31.49
C PRO A 50 13.44 -37.92 -32.58
N LYS A 51 12.43 -37.41 -33.27
CA LYS A 51 12.57 -36.38 -34.29
C LYS A 51 12.53 -34.93 -33.74
N LEU A 52 12.19 -34.78 -32.47
CA LEU A 52 12.03 -33.47 -31.86
C LEU A 52 13.39 -32.81 -31.64
N LYS A 53 13.52 -31.54 -32.05
CA LYS A 53 14.77 -30.77 -31.95
C LYS A 53 14.76 -29.90 -30.69
N VAL A 54 15.77 -30.09 -29.85
CA VAL A 54 15.96 -29.41 -28.57
C VAL A 54 17.21 -28.54 -28.58
N GLN A 55 17.05 -27.27 -28.28
CA GLN A 55 18.15 -26.30 -28.10
C GLN A 55 18.29 -25.98 -26.62
N ALA A 56 19.51 -25.93 -26.09
CA ALA A 56 19.77 -25.36 -24.76
C ALA A 56 20.46 -23.99 -24.90
N ASN A 57 19.91 -23.00 -24.22
CA ASN A 57 20.50 -21.66 -24.09
C ASN A 57 20.87 -21.45 -22.60
N VAL A 58 22.12 -21.15 -22.33
CA VAL A 58 22.63 -20.93 -20.99
C VAL A 58 23.17 -19.51 -20.86
N SER A 59 22.72 -18.74 -19.88
CA SER A 59 23.35 -17.47 -19.50
C SER A 59 24.16 -17.64 -18.22
N LEU A 60 25.40 -17.16 -18.27
CA LEU A 60 26.26 -17.00 -17.09
C LEU A 60 26.27 -15.49 -16.80
N ASP A 61 25.45 -15.06 -15.80
CA ASP A 61 25.29 -13.65 -15.44
C ASP A 61 26.19 -13.30 -14.26
N CYS A 62 27.23 -12.48 -14.51
CA CYS A 62 28.25 -12.12 -13.51
C CYS A 62 28.81 -13.35 -12.75
N PRO A 63 29.20 -14.45 -13.43
CA PRO A 63 29.56 -15.69 -12.77
C PRO A 63 30.89 -15.55 -12.04
N ASP A 64 30.99 -16.14 -10.84
CA ASP A 64 32.29 -16.35 -10.17
C ASP A 64 33.13 -17.40 -10.88
N ASP A 65 34.40 -17.48 -10.54
CA ASP A 65 35.35 -18.44 -11.18
C ASP A 65 35.00 -19.89 -10.85
N TYR A 66 34.40 -20.14 -9.68
CA TYR A 66 33.96 -21.46 -9.25
C TYR A 66 32.81 -21.96 -10.16
N THR A 67 31.83 -21.11 -10.43
CA THR A 67 30.73 -21.40 -11.34
C THR A 67 31.22 -21.61 -12.78
N LYS A 68 32.16 -20.78 -13.28
CA LYS A 68 32.77 -20.96 -14.60
C LYS A 68 33.47 -22.32 -14.73
N GLN A 69 34.21 -22.72 -13.71
CA GLN A 69 34.89 -23.99 -13.67
C GLN A 69 33.91 -25.17 -13.71
N PHE A 70 32.86 -25.12 -12.90
CA PHE A 70 31.86 -26.19 -12.88
C PHE A 70 30.99 -26.20 -14.14
N PHE A 71 30.69 -25.06 -14.73
CA PHE A 71 30.04 -25.02 -16.04
C PHE A 71 30.88 -25.73 -17.11
N ALA A 72 32.18 -25.42 -17.22
CA ALA A 72 33.07 -26.07 -18.16
C ALA A 72 33.12 -27.60 -17.96
N LYS A 73 33.07 -28.05 -16.72
CA LYS A 73 33.09 -29.46 -16.31
C LYS A 73 31.74 -30.15 -16.59
N SER A 74 30.60 -29.47 -16.49
CA SER A 74 29.25 -30.05 -16.51
C SER A 74 28.55 -29.97 -17.87
N LYS A 75 28.93 -29.05 -18.74
CA LYS A 75 28.26 -28.78 -20.02
C LYS A 75 28.14 -30.01 -20.94
N HIS A 76 29.04 -31.00 -20.80
CA HIS A 76 28.99 -32.22 -21.60
C HIS A 76 27.69 -33.00 -21.42
N PHE A 77 27.08 -32.99 -20.24
CA PHE A 77 25.78 -33.64 -20.01
C PHE A 77 24.71 -33.09 -20.95
N LEU A 78 24.70 -31.78 -21.21
CA LEU A 78 23.74 -31.15 -22.16
C LEU A 78 24.17 -31.45 -23.60
N VAL A 79 25.46 -31.34 -23.94
CA VAL A 79 25.96 -31.60 -25.31
C VAL A 79 25.58 -33.00 -25.80
N GLU A 80 25.58 -33.99 -24.91
CA GLU A 80 25.23 -35.37 -25.27
C GLU A 80 23.75 -35.58 -25.63
N VAL A 81 22.83 -34.68 -25.24
CA VAL A 81 21.40 -34.92 -25.33
C VAL A 81 20.64 -33.87 -26.16
N VAL A 82 21.13 -32.63 -26.26
CA VAL A 82 20.48 -31.59 -27.07
C VAL A 82 21.01 -31.57 -28.49
N ASP A 83 20.26 -30.98 -29.43
CA ASP A 83 20.69 -30.80 -30.81
C ASP A 83 21.60 -29.59 -30.97
N GLU A 84 21.47 -28.61 -30.08
CA GLU A 84 22.30 -27.42 -30.08
C GLU A 84 22.46 -26.87 -28.66
N LEU A 85 23.70 -26.58 -28.25
CA LEU A 85 24.02 -25.88 -26.99
C LEU A 85 24.62 -24.50 -27.31
N ARG A 86 23.98 -23.45 -26.82
CA ARG A 86 24.47 -22.07 -26.85
C ARG A 86 24.67 -21.57 -25.43
N TYR A 87 25.76 -20.87 -25.18
CA TYR A 87 25.99 -20.25 -23.89
C TYR A 87 26.57 -18.85 -24.04
N TYR A 88 26.23 -17.98 -23.09
CA TYR A 88 26.51 -16.56 -23.12
C TYR A 88 26.99 -16.10 -21.76
N THR A 89 28.10 -15.37 -21.71
CA THR A 89 28.50 -14.64 -20.50
C THR A 89 27.95 -13.23 -20.63
N VAL A 90 27.17 -12.82 -19.61
CA VAL A 90 26.51 -11.53 -19.55
C VAL A 90 26.80 -10.86 -18.21
N ASP A 91 26.53 -9.56 -18.11
CA ASP A 91 26.84 -8.74 -16.94
C ASP A 91 25.62 -7.86 -16.59
N PHE A 92 24.49 -8.51 -16.36
CA PHE A 92 23.25 -7.81 -16.02
C PHE A 92 23.07 -7.66 -14.51
N ALA A 93 23.58 -8.61 -13.74
CA ALA A 93 23.31 -8.74 -12.31
C ALA A 93 21.80 -8.69 -11.97
N ASP A 94 20.96 -9.13 -12.92
CA ASP A 94 19.49 -9.08 -12.87
C ASP A 94 18.89 -10.30 -13.55
N LEU A 95 18.21 -11.14 -12.76
CA LEU A 95 17.63 -12.40 -13.25
C LEU A 95 16.58 -12.20 -14.35
N SER A 96 15.78 -11.13 -14.27
CA SER A 96 14.78 -10.81 -15.31
C SER A 96 15.44 -10.48 -16.64
N GLN A 97 16.52 -9.71 -16.64
CA GLN A 97 17.28 -9.37 -17.84
C GLN A 97 17.94 -10.61 -18.44
N SER A 98 18.55 -11.45 -17.60
CA SER A 98 19.13 -12.73 -18.03
C SER A 98 18.11 -13.65 -18.67
N ARG A 99 16.92 -13.83 -18.05
CA ARG A 99 15.82 -14.63 -18.61
C ARG A 99 15.31 -14.03 -19.92
N ASN A 100 15.09 -12.72 -19.99
CA ASN A 100 14.68 -12.04 -21.22
C ASN A 100 15.69 -12.18 -22.36
N TYR A 101 16.98 -12.11 -22.03
CA TYR A 101 18.03 -12.30 -23.02
C TYR A 101 17.95 -13.71 -23.64
N LEU A 102 17.82 -14.76 -22.85
CA LEU A 102 17.68 -16.13 -23.32
C LEU A 102 16.36 -16.35 -24.08
N ILE A 103 15.27 -15.75 -23.63
CA ILE A 103 13.98 -15.79 -24.34
C ILE A 103 14.13 -15.20 -25.73
N ASN A 104 14.78 -14.05 -25.87
CA ASN A 104 15.01 -13.42 -27.18
C ASN A 104 15.89 -14.31 -28.10
N LYS A 105 16.88 -15.01 -27.55
CA LYS A 105 17.67 -16.00 -28.29
C LYS A 105 16.83 -17.19 -28.77
N ALA A 106 15.95 -17.71 -27.90
CA ALA A 106 15.02 -18.77 -28.25
C ALA A 106 14.01 -18.35 -29.33
N LEU A 107 13.43 -17.14 -29.20
CA LEU A 107 12.51 -16.59 -30.20
C LEU A 107 13.18 -16.39 -31.57
N SER A 108 14.45 -15.98 -31.61
CA SER A 108 15.23 -15.85 -32.82
C SER A 108 15.41 -17.20 -33.57
N SER A 109 15.42 -18.31 -32.82
CA SER A 109 15.44 -19.68 -33.36
C SER A 109 14.09 -20.20 -33.78
N LYS A 110 12.99 -19.40 -33.62
CA LYS A 110 11.61 -19.75 -33.98
C LYS A 110 11.11 -21.05 -33.35
N VAL A 111 11.51 -21.30 -32.09
CA VAL A 111 11.04 -22.48 -31.31
C VAL A 111 9.54 -22.37 -31.02
N LYS A 112 8.89 -23.50 -30.82
CA LYS A 112 7.47 -23.54 -30.40
C LYS A 112 7.27 -23.34 -28.92
N TYR A 113 8.18 -23.89 -28.13
CA TYR A 113 8.07 -23.89 -26.67
C TYR A 113 9.40 -23.50 -26.03
N ILE A 114 9.31 -22.86 -24.85
CA ILE A 114 10.45 -22.46 -24.02
C ILE A 114 10.22 -23.03 -22.63
N GLN A 115 11.19 -23.79 -22.12
CA GLN A 115 11.27 -24.21 -20.73
C GLN A 115 12.27 -23.30 -20.01
N ILE A 116 11.85 -22.72 -18.89
CA ILE A 116 12.74 -21.96 -17.99
C ILE A 116 13.27 -22.90 -16.91
N TYR A 117 14.58 -22.90 -16.70
CA TYR A 117 15.26 -23.64 -15.66
C TYR A 117 16.16 -22.73 -14.83
N ASP A 118 16.19 -22.95 -13.52
CA ASP A 118 17.19 -22.37 -12.62
C ASP A 118 18.35 -23.36 -12.42
N GLY A 119 19.56 -22.84 -12.17
CA GLY A 119 20.80 -23.62 -12.19
C GLY A 119 21.10 -24.47 -10.97
N ASP A 120 20.20 -24.52 -9.99
CA ASP A 120 20.41 -25.18 -8.69
C ASP A 120 19.33 -26.20 -8.30
N ASP A 121 18.26 -26.34 -9.10
CA ASP A 121 17.16 -27.25 -8.86
C ASP A 121 17.29 -28.56 -9.63
N LEU A 122 16.49 -29.56 -9.25
CA LEU A 122 16.38 -30.83 -9.97
C LEU A 122 14.94 -31.09 -10.39
N PHE A 123 14.77 -31.94 -11.39
CA PHE A 123 13.47 -32.17 -12.05
C PHE A 123 13.19 -33.66 -12.18
N SER A 124 11.94 -34.08 -12.02
CA SER A 124 11.53 -35.47 -12.27
C SER A 124 11.92 -35.91 -13.68
N ILE A 125 12.21 -37.18 -13.87
CA ILE A 125 12.84 -37.69 -15.11
C ILE A 125 11.99 -37.43 -16.34
N LYS A 126 10.67 -37.57 -16.24
CA LYS A 126 9.72 -37.31 -17.34
C LYS A 126 9.14 -35.90 -17.31
N TYR A 127 9.75 -34.96 -16.58
CA TYR A 127 9.25 -33.61 -16.44
C TYR A 127 8.99 -32.94 -17.81
N LEU A 128 10.01 -32.81 -18.63
CA LEU A 128 9.92 -32.15 -19.93
C LEU A 128 8.98 -32.92 -20.92
N LEU A 129 8.99 -34.23 -20.86
CA LEU A 129 8.08 -35.09 -21.64
C LEU A 129 6.61 -34.78 -21.30
N ARG A 130 6.24 -34.74 -20.03
CA ARG A 130 4.89 -34.47 -19.56
C ARG A 130 4.43 -33.04 -19.92
N MET A 131 5.32 -32.05 -19.77
CA MET A 131 5.06 -30.68 -20.19
C MET A 131 4.72 -30.61 -21.69
N HIS A 132 5.56 -31.23 -22.50
CA HIS A 132 5.36 -31.25 -23.95
C HIS A 132 4.09 -32.01 -24.38
N GLN A 133 3.77 -33.14 -23.77
CA GLN A 133 2.55 -33.90 -24.04
C GLN A 133 1.30 -33.05 -23.74
N LEU A 134 1.30 -32.34 -22.61
CA LEU A 134 0.18 -31.48 -22.25
C LEU A 134 0.03 -30.30 -23.22
N ALA A 135 1.15 -29.68 -23.63
CA ALA A 135 1.16 -28.58 -24.58
C ALA A 135 0.62 -28.98 -25.99
N ILE A 136 0.96 -30.17 -26.47
CA ILE A 136 0.41 -30.69 -27.72
C ILE A 136 -1.10 -30.92 -27.59
N LYS A 137 -1.50 -31.53 -26.48
CA LYS A 137 -2.93 -31.86 -26.23
C LYS A 137 -3.80 -30.61 -26.13
N ALA A 138 -3.27 -29.51 -25.61
CA ALA A 138 -4.02 -28.27 -25.44
C ALA A 138 -4.42 -27.61 -26.78
N GLY A 139 -3.60 -27.74 -27.83
CA GLY A 139 -3.89 -27.17 -29.15
C GLY A 139 -3.96 -25.65 -29.25
N LYS A 140 -3.66 -24.95 -28.15
CA LYS A 140 -3.62 -23.48 -27.99
C LYS A 140 -2.36 -23.06 -27.24
N PRO A 141 -1.98 -21.77 -27.25
CA PRO A 141 -0.88 -21.30 -26.41
C PRO A 141 -1.10 -21.60 -24.94
N VAL A 142 -0.07 -22.11 -24.25
CA VAL A 142 -0.16 -22.59 -22.86
C VAL A 142 0.98 -22.12 -22.01
N VAL A 143 0.69 -21.96 -20.72
CA VAL A 143 1.64 -21.86 -19.62
C VAL A 143 1.46 -23.09 -18.75
N ILE A 144 2.52 -23.87 -18.53
CA ILE A 144 2.44 -25.14 -17.82
C ILE A 144 3.41 -25.14 -16.64
N GLU A 145 2.86 -25.50 -15.47
CA GLU A 145 3.53 -25.66 -14.19
C GLU A 145 3.69 -27.16 -13.83
N PRO A 146 4.63 -27.52 -12.97
CA PRO A 146 4.70 -28.86 -12.41
C PRO A 146 3.55 -29.16 -11.45
N GLU A 147 3.28 -30.44 -11.18
CA GLU A 147 2.27 -30.83 -10.19
C GLU A 147 2.79 -30.71 -8.75
N PHE A 148 4.06 -31.03 -8.52
CA PHE A 148 4.64 -31.00 -7.18
C PHE A 148 5.92 -30.19 -7.10
N VAL A 149 6.13 -29.58 -5.94
CA VAL A 149 7.39 -28.94 -5.54
C VAL A 149 7.83 -29.53 -4.21
N LEU A 150 9.02 -30.14 -4.19
CA LEU A 150 9.64 -30.70 -3.02
C LEU A 150 10.77 -29.77 -2.59
N ASP A 151 10.66 -29.18 -1.41
CA ASP A 151 11.70 -28.32 -0.87
C ASP A 151 12.87 -29.19 -0.35
N MET A 152 14.06 -29.02 -0.92
CA MET A 152 15.31 -29.56 -0.37
C MET A 152 15.91 -28.48 0.54
N ASP A 153 15.80 -28.67 1.86
CA ASP A 153 16.16 -27.65 2.83
C ASP A 153 17.55 -27.89 3.41
N GLU A 154 18.49 -27.00 3.13
CA GLU A 154 19.83 -26.98 3.72
C GLU A 154 19.84 -26.36 5.13
N TRP A 155 18.74 -25.73 5.56
CA TRP A 155 18.68 -24.95 6.80
C TRP A 155 18.71 -25.80 8.07
N SER A 156 18.25 -27.06 7.99
CA SER A 156 18.11 -27.89 9.18
C SER A 156 19.40 -28.58 9.62
N GLY A 157 20.50 -28.46 8.87
CA GLY A 157 21.75 -29.20 9.10
C GLY A 157 21.61 -30.74 8.97
N LEU A 158 20.42 -31.21 8.57
CA LEU A 158 20.02 -32.63 8.52
C LEU A 158 19.57 -33.05 7.12
N CYS A 159 19.86 -32.27 6.08
CA CYS A 159 19.65 -32.65 4.68
C CYS A 159 18.28 -33.36 4.46
N ARG A 160 17.17 -32.63 4.58
CA ARG A 160 15.84 -33.23 4.51
C ARG A 160 14.96 -32.51 3.53
N THR A 161 14.04 -33.26 2.90
CA THR A 161 12.90 -32.65 2.19
C THR A 161 12.05 -31.89 3.17
N GLY A 162 12.06 -30.55 3.10
CA GLY A 162 11.40 -29.68 4.09
C GLY A 162 9.90 -29.65 3.96
N SER A 163 9.36 -29.60 2.73
CA SER A 163 7.93 -29.62 2.45
C SER A 163 7.64 -30.16 1.06
N ILE A 164 6.44 -30.68 0.89
CA ILE A 164 5.92 -31.08 -0.43
C ILE A 164 4.68 -30.21 -0.69
N ARG A 165 4.69 -29.47 -1.78
CA ARG A 165 3.56 -28.66 -2.24
C ARG A 165 3.02 -29.29 -3.53
N LYS A 166 1.70 -29.38 -3.65
CA LYS A 166 1.05 -29.75 -4.92
C LYS A 166 0.48 -28.49 -5.55
N LEU A 167 0.76 -28.23 -6.79
CA LEU A 167 0.16 -27.16 -7.54
C LEU A 167 -1.13 -27.64 -8.19
N LEU A 168 -2.13 -26.76 -8.28
CA LEU A 168 -3.42 -27.09 -8.87
C LEU A 168 -3.65 -26.22 -10.10
N ALA A 169 -4.08 -26.83 -11.18
CA ALA A 169 -4.65 -26.10 -12.30
C ALA A 169 -5.96 -25.46 -11.84
N SER A 170 -6.19 -24.22 -12.19
CA SER A 170 -7.49 -23.58 -12.02
C SER A 170 -8.01 -23.14 -13.38
N ASN A 171 -9.19 -23.65 -13.73
CA ASN A 171 -9.94 -23.21 -14.91
C ASN A 171 -10.92 -22.07 -14.55
N ASP A 172 -10.92 -21.65 -13.28
CA ASP A 172 -11.72 -20.54 -12.77
C ASP A 172 -10.81 -19.31 -12.59
N PRO A 173 -10.89 -18.31 -13.48
CA PRO A 173 -10.08 -17.10 -13.40
C PRO A 173 -10.27 -16.34 -12.09
N HIS A 174 -11.48 -16.34 -11.52
CA HIS A 174 -11.76 -15.69 -10.25
C HIS A 174 -11.02 -16.35 -9.10
N GLN A 175 -11.11 -17.68 -8.98
CA GLN A 175 -10.40 -18.44 -7.95
C GLN A 175 -8.89 -18.25 -8.09
N LEU A 176 -8.38 -18.23 -9.32
CA LEU A 176 -6.96 -18.01 -9.58
C LEU A 176 -6.55 -16.60 -9.17
N ALA A 177 -7.31 -15.57 -9.54
CA ALA A 177 -7.04 -14.19 -9.19
C ALA A 177 -7.05 -13.96 -7.66
N THR A 178 -8.07 -14.44 -6.98
CA THR A 178 -8.16 -14.30 -5.51
C THR A 178 -6.99 -14.99 -4.82
N ASN A 179 -6.57 -16.13 -5.27
CA ASN A 179 -5.42 -16.84 -4.70
C ASN A 179 -4.10 -16.13 -5.02
N MET A 180 -3.94 -15.59 -6.22
CA MET A 180 -2.72 -14.90 -6.66
C MET A 180 -2.60 -13.45 -6.13
N TYR A 181 -3.63 -12.87 -5.54
CA TYR A 181 -3.55 -11.50 -5.00
C TYR A 181 -2.51 -11.36 -3.88
N ALA A 182 -2.50 -12.30 -2.96
CA ALA A 182 -1.71 -12.21 -1.73
C ALA A 182 -0.35 -12.91 -1.83
N ASN A 183 -0.20 -13.88 -2.73
CA ASN A 183 1.01 -14.69 -2.80
C ASN A 183 1.19 -15.35 -4.17
N ASN A 184 2.44 -15.62 -4.54
CA ASN A 184 2.74 -16.47 -5.69
C ASN A 184 2.39 -17.93 -5.38
N LEU A 185 1.51 -18.53 -6.17
CA LEU A 185 1.09 -19.94 -6.02
C LEU A 185 1.99 -20.90 -6.78
N TYR A 186 2.73 -20.40 -7.75
CA TYR A 186 3.44 -21.19 -8.76
C TYR A 186 4.95 -21.02 -8.64
N GLN A 187 5.68 -21.59 -9.57
CA GLN A 187 7.13 -21.59 -9.59
C GLN A 187 7.69 -20.74 -10.74
N SER A 188 9.00 -20.48 -10.71
CA SER A 188 9.71 -19.80 -11.79
C SER A 188 10.00 -20.69 -13.00
N GLN A 189 10.00 -22.02 -12.82
CA GLN A 189 10.42 -23.00 -13.83
C GLN A 189 9.24 -23.47 -14.70
N ILE A 190 8.76 -22.57 -15.54
CA ILE A 190 7.58 -22.75 -16.37
C ILE A 190 7.92 -23.26 -17.78
N PHE A 191 7.00 -24.06 -18.38
CA PHE A 191 7.00 -24.42 -19.78
C PHE A 191 5.96 -23.61 -20.54
N VAL A 192 6.40 -22.81 -21.53
CA VAL A 192 5.54 -21.78 -22.12
C VAL A 192 5.59 -21.84 -23.64
N SER A 193 4.45 -21.64 -24.30
CA SER A 193 4.41 -21.40 -25.74
C SER A 193 5.17 -20.13 -26.10
N SER A 194 6.07 -20.18 -27.07
CA SER A 194 6.96 -19.05 -27.42
C SER A 194 6.18 -17.78 -27.80
N SER A 195 5.01 -17.93 -28.43
CA SER A 195 4.12 -16.81 -28.79
C SER A 195 3.64 -15.97 -27.61
N ILE A 196 3.61 -16.53 -26.40
CA ILE A 196 3.31 -15.77 -25.18
C ILE A 196 4.47 -14.86 -24.84
N PHE A 197 5.70 -15.37 -24.92
CA PHE A 197 6.90 -14.57 -24.67
C PHE A 197 7.21 -13.53 -25.74
N GLU A 198 6.59 -13.58 -26.91
CA GLU A 198 6.62 -12.47 -27.89
C GLU A 198 5.93 -11.22 -27.34
N LYS A 199 4.90 -11.40 -26.50
CA LYS A 199 4.06 -10.34 -25.97
C LYS A 199 4.40 -9.96 -24.51
N ILE A 200 4.78 -10.94 -23.68
CA ILE A 200 5.00 -10.77 -22.24
C ILE A 200 6.45 -11.11 -21.92
N LYS A 201 7.11 -10.24 -21.17
CA LYS A 201 8.50 -10.39 -20.75
C LYS A 201 8.62 -10.22 -19.24
N TYR A 202 9.71 -10.74 -18.67
CA TYR A 202 10.05 -10.44 -17.28
C TYR A 202 10.34 -8.95 -17.11
N THR A 203 9.85 -8.35 -16.04
CA THR A 203 10.14 -6.96 -15.72
C THR A 203 11.50 -6.89 -15.02
N PRO A 204 12.46 -6.10 -15.53
CA PRO A 204 13.74 -5.87 -14.86
C PRO A 204 13.56 -5.32 -13.44
N GLY A 205 14.39 -5.79 -12.50
CA GLY A 205 14.24 -5.45 -11.10
C GLY A 205 14.60 -4.02 -10.72
N ASP A 206 15.48 -3.36 -11.46
CA ASP A 206 16.02 -2.00 -11.25
C ASP A 206 16.42 -1.69 -9.78
N GLY A 207 16.63 -2.74 -8.98
CA GLY A 207 16.94 -2.64 -7.56
C GLY A 207 15.75 -2.46 -6.61
N ARG A 208 14.55 -2.24 -7.13
CA ARG A 208 13.32 -1.99 -6.36
C ARG A 208 12.29 -3.09 -6.45
N TYR A 209 12.04 -3.58 -7.65
CA TYR A 209 11.08 -4.65 -7.88
C TYR A 209 11.73 -6.01 -7.68
N ARG A 210 10.98 -6.89 -7.04
CA ARG A 210 11.32 -8.31 -6.85
C ARG A 210 10.09 -9.15 -7.19
N TYR A 211 10.26 -10.45 -7.05
CA TYR A 211 9.20 -11.42 -7.37
C TYR A 211 8.86 -11.40 -8.86
N GLU A 212 9.90 -11.45 -9.70
CA GLU A 212 9.78 -11.46 -11.15
C GLU A 212 9.01 -12.66 -11.68
N ASP A 213 9.10 -13.80 -10.99
CA ASP A 213 8.33 -15.02 -11.23
C ASP A 213 6.84 -14.82 -10.95
N TYR A 214 6.51 -14.17 -9.84
CA TYR A 214 5.14 -13.81 -9.52
C TYR A 214 4.59 -12.80 -10.54
N HIS A 215 5.35 -11.75 -10.83
CA HIS A 215 4.92 -10.70 -11.74
C HIS A 215 4.60 -11.23 -13.14
N ILE A 216 5.47 -12.06 -13.73
CA ILE A 216 5.22 -12.58 -15.09
C ILE A 216 3.99 -13.47 -15.15
N LEU A 217 3.74 -14.27 -14.10
CA LEU A 217 2.57 -15.15 -14.05
C LEU A 217 1.26 -14.37 -13.95
N ILE A 218 1.19 -13.32 -13.12
CA ILE A 218 -0.01 -12.47 -13.05
C ILE A 218 -0.22 -11.66 -14.33
N GLU A 219 0.85 -11.28 -15.05
CA GLU A 219 0.75 -10.66 -16.38
C GLU A 219 0.19 -11.64 -17.42
N MET A 220 0.60 -12.91 -17.37
CA MET A 220 0.03 -13.96 -18.23
C MET A 220 -1.45 -14.18 -17.93
N ILE A 221 -1.85 -14.25 -16.66
CA ILE A 221 -3.25 -14.37 -16.23
C ILE A 221 -4.05 -13.14 -16.67
N ALA A 222 -3.54 -11.93 -16.43
CA ALA A 222 -4.18 -10.68 -16.85
C ALA A 222 -4.36 -10.58 -18.37
N SER A 223 -3.50 -11.28 -19.12
CA SER A 223 -3.56 -11.37 -20.58
C SER A 223 -4.45 -12.53 -21.08
N GLY A 224 -5.15 -13.22 -20.17
CA GLY A 224 -6.10 -14.30 -20.51
C GLY A 224 -5.46 -15.64 -20.85
N TYR A 225 -4.24 -15.92 -20.39
CA TYR A 225 -3.64 -17.24 -20.56
C TYR A 225 -3.94 -18.15 -19.37
N ASP A 226 -4.37 -19.37 -19.68
CA ASP A 226 -4.56 -20.42 -18.68
C ASP A 226 -3.22 -20.91 -18.12
N ILE A 227 -3.16 -21.15 -16.81
CA ILE A 227 -2.06 -21.89 -16.20
C ILE A 227 -2.50 -23.34 -15.99
N SER A 228 -1.86 -24.24 -16.72
CA SER A 228 -2.10 -25.69 -16.64
C SER A 228 -1.05 -26.34 -15.76
N VAL A 229 -1.38 -27.49 -15.18
CA VAL A 229 -0.45 -28.28 -14.35
C VAL A 229 -0.23 -29.64 -15.01
N ALA A 230 1.04 -29.97 -15.26
CA ALA A 230 1.39 -31.24 -15.87
C ALA A 230 1.36 -32.38 -14.81
N PRO A 231 0.51 -33.39 -14.96
CA PRO A 231 0.42 -34.46 -13.97
C PRO A 231 1.70 -35.27 -13.89
N SER A 232 1.97 -35.83 -12.72
CA SER A 232 3.17 -36.66 -12.43
C SER A 232 4.51 -35.96 -12.73
N THR A 233 4.56 -34.65 -12.51
CA THR A 233 5.81 -33.87 -12.60
C THR A 233 6.17 -33.26 -11.25
N MET A 234 7.45 -33.11 -10.98
CA MET A 234 7.93 -32.46 -9.77
C MET A 234 9.24 -31.71 -9.99
N ILE A 235 9.39 -30.64 -9.22
CA ILE A 235 10.64 -29.93 -9.00
C ILE A 235 11.14 -30.24 -7.59
N LEU A 236 12.42 -30.52 -7.45
CA LEU A 236 13.12 -30.55 -6.17
C LEU A 236 13.80 -29.19 -6.02
N TYR A 237 13.12 -28.30 -5.30
CA TYR A 237 13.52 -26.91 -5.12
C TYR A 237 14.53 -26.77 -3.99
N ARG A 238 15.69 -26.17 -4.27
CA ARG A 238 16.76 -26.01 -3.29
C ARG A 238 16.63 -24.72 -2.50
N ARG A 239 16.54 -24.85 -1.19
CA ARG A 239 16.59 -23.71 -0.25
C ARG A 239 17.99 -23.56 0.31
N LYS A 240 18.74 -22.61 -0.20
CA LYS A 240 20.10 -22.30 0.25
C LYS A 240 20.10 -21.50 1.55
N LEU A 241 21.11 -21.77 2.42
CA LEU A 241 21.37 -20.98 3.64
C LEU A 241 21.83 -19.55 3.32
N THR A 242 22.65 -19.41 2.28
CA THR A 242 23.24 -18.15 1.84
C THR A 242 23.22 -18.06 0.32
N GLY A 243 23.28 -16.85 -0.23
CA GLY A 243 23.36 -16.64 -1.67
C GLY A 243 22.03 -16.79 -2.43
N SER A 244 20.92 -17.05 -1.74
CA SER A 244 19.60 -17.01 -2.34
C SER A 244 19.11 -15.58 -2.46
N LEU A 245 18.47 -15.23 -3.58
CA LEU A 245 17.80 -13.93 -3.77
C LEU A 245 16.76 -13.68 -2.67
N LEU A 246 16.06 -14.72 -2.19
CA LEU A 246 15.12 -14.64 -1.06
C LEU A 246 15.81 -14.26 0.25
N THR A 247 16.99 -14.78 0.55
CA THR A 247 17.74 -14.46 1.78
C THR A 247 18.38 -13.08 1.73
N SER A 248 18.85 -12.65 0.56
CA SER A 248 19.43 -11.30 0.38
C SER A 248 18.38 -10.18 0.39
N SER A 249 17.15 -10.47 -0.04
CA SER A 249 16.06 -9.49 -0.09
C SER A 249 15.43 -9.17 1.27
N ASN A 250 15.53 -10.09 2.24
CA ASN A 250 14.92 -9.88 3.56
C ASN A 250 15.70 -8.93 4.48
N SER A 251 16.90 -8.50 4.12
CA SER A 251 17.76 -7.80 5.08
C SER A 251 17.80 -6.27 4.94
N ASN A 252 17.57 -5.66 3.78
CA ASN A 252 17.88 -4.22 3.65
C ASN A 252 17.07 -3.38 2.65
N CYS A 253 16.15 -3.92 1.86
CA CYS A 253 15.41 -3.11 0.89
C CYS A 253 13.90 -3.35 0.98
N ARG A 254 13.12 -2.28 0.96
CA ARG A 254 11.67 -2.32 0.79
C ARG A 254 11.36 -2.62 -0.67
N LEU A 255 11.29 -3.90 -0.98
CA LEU A 255 11.05 -4.37 -2.34
C LEU A 255 9.56 -4.54 -2.55
N CYS A 256 9.04 -3.97 -3.62
CA CYS A 256 7.65 -4.13 -4.02
C CYS A 256 7.53 -4.93 -5.32
N LEU A 257 6.34 -5.44 -5.58
CA LEU A 257 6.01 -6.02 -6.86
C LEU A 257 5.87 -4.90 -7.90
N ALA A 258 6.36 -5.12 -9.11
CA ALA A 258 6.19 -4.16 -10.20
C ALA A 258 4.69 -3.94 -10.51
N PRO A 259 4.30 -2.75 -11.05
CA PRO A 259 2.94 -2.53 -11.53
C PRO A 259 2.49 -3.61 -12.52
N SER A 260 1.23 -4.03 -12.42
CA SER A 260 0.67 -5.09 -13.26
C SER A 260 -0.78 -4.80 -13.62
N ARG A 261 -1.16 -5.02 -14.87
CA ARG A 261 -2.55 -4.95 -15.35
C ARG A 261 -3.50 -5.83 -14.55
N PHE A 262 -2.98 -6.91 -13.96
CA PHE A 262 -3.73 -7.81 -13.09
C PHE A 262 -4.48 -7.08 -11.96
N PHE A 263 -3.86 -6.05 -11.38
CA PHE A 263 -4.43 -5.28 -10.26
C PHE A 263 -5.28 -4.08 -10.74
N SER A 264 -5.46 -3.87 -12.05
CA SER A 264 -6.38 -2.82 -12.50
C SER A 264 -7.83 -3.20 -12.19
N PRO A 265 -8.72 -2.24 -11.86
CA PRO A 265 -10.10 -2.56 -11.49
C PRO A 265 -10.84 -3.38 -12.55
N ARG A 266 -10.70 -3.02 -13.82
CA ARG A 266 -11.37 -3.71 -14.94
C ARG A 266 -10.92 -5.16 -15.11
N VAL A 267 -9.63 -5.43 -14.98
CA VAL A 267 -9.11 -6.79 -15.10
C VAL A 267 -9.51 -7.60 -13.89
N PHE A 268 -9.23 -7.10 -12.69
CA PHE A 268 -9.44 -7.85 -11.45
C PHE A 268 -10.92 -8.18 -11.21
N SER A 269 -11.84 -7.22 -11.38
CA SER A 269 -13.27 -7.47 -11.27
C SER A 269 -13.81 -8.31 -12.43
N GLY A 270 -13.25 -8.15 -13.63
CA GLY A 270 -13.63 -8.90 -14.83
C GLY A 270 -13.33 -10.40 -14.73
N LEU A 271 -12.34 -10.79 -13.94
CA LEU A 271 -11.98 -12.21 -13.74
C LEU A 271 -13.13 -13.06 -13.18
N ASN A 272 -14.11 -12.46 -12.53
CA ASN A 272 -15.27 -13.16 -11.96
C ASN A 272 -16.37 -13.53 -12.97
N HIS A 273 -16.42 -12.90 -14.13
CA HIS A 273 -17.53 -13.00 -15.08
C HIS A 273 -17.10 -13.39 -16.49
N ARG A 274 -15.80 -13.59 -16.72
CA ARG A 274 -15.25 -13.80 -18.06
C ARG A 274 -14.39 -15.06 -18.10
N ASN A 275 -14.44 -15.74 -19.24
CA ASN A 275 -13.48 -16.79 -19.57
C ASN A 275 -12.14 -16.17 -20.01
N PHE A 276 -11.11 -17.00 -20.20
CA PHE A 276 -9.79 -16.52 -20.60
C PHE A 276 -9.75 -15.88 -21.99
N GLU A 277 -10.65 -16.24 -22.92
CA GLU A 277 -10.73 -15.61 -24.24
C GLU A 277 -11.23 -14.17 -24.14
N GLU A 278 -12.29 -13.93 -23.36
CA GLU A 278 -12.79 -12.59 -23.07
C GLU A 278 -11.75 -11.73 -22.32
N MET A 279 -10.93 -12.35 -21.47
CA MET A 279 -9.82 -11.66 -20.82
C MET A 279 -8.71 -11.24 -21.79
N GLN A 280 -8.44 -12.02 -22.84
CA GLN A 280 -7.49 -11.62 -23.89
C GLN A 280 -7.97 -10.39 -24.64
N GLU A 281 -9.25 -10.34 -25.00
CA GLU A 281 -9.85 -9.17 -25.65
C GLU A 281 -9.80 -7.93 -24.76
N LEU A 282 -10.14 -8.07 -23.48
CA LEU A 282 -10.08 -6.98 -22.50
C LEU A 282 -8.63 -6.48 -22.33
N SER A 283 -7.68 -7.40 -22.18
CA SER A 283 -6.27 -7.06 -21.99
C SER A 283 -5.65 -6.36 -23.20
N ALA A 284 -6.08 -6.70 -24.40
CA ALA A 284 -5.63 -6.04 -25.61
C ALA A 284 -6.08 -4.58 -25.72
N GLN A 285 -7.12 -4.18 -24.99
CA GLN A 285 -7.65 -2.81 -24.93
C GLN A 285 -6.96 -1.96 -23.86
N LEU A 286 -6.15 -2.57 -23.00
CA LEU A 286 -5.43 -1.88 -21.93
C LEU A 286 -3.98 -1.65 -22.34
N ASP A 287 -3.54 -0.41 -22.26
CA ASP A 287 -2.11 -0.11 -22.36
C ASP A 287 -1.36 -0.82 -21.24
N ALA A 288 -0.22 -1.41 -21.55
CA ALA A 288 0.67 -1.92 -20.52
C ALA A 288 1.03 -0.77 -19.57
N PRO A 289 1.06 -0.99 -18.24
CA PRO A 289 1.48 0.07 -17.33
C PRO A 289 2.85 0.56 -17.78
N VAL A 290 2.91 1.84 -18.17
CA VAL A 290 4.15 2.46 -18.62
C VAL A 290 5.02 2.58 -17.37
N ILE A 291 6.03 1.73 -17.26
CA ILE A 291 7.11 1.93 -16.29
C ILE A 291 7.90 3.12 -16.82
N THR A 292 7.42 4.32 -16.53
CA THR A 292 8.13 5.54 -16.89
C THR A 292 9.40 5.56 -16.06
N ASN A 293 10.54 5.36 -16.71
CA ASN A 293 11.81 5.88 -16.23
C ASN A 293 11.73 7.41 -16.27
N ARG A 294 10.99 8.01 -15.35
CA ARG A 294 11.26 9.40 -14.98
C ARG A 294 12.61 9.34 -14.31
N GLN A 295 13.64 9.68 -15.07
CA GLN A 295 14.93 10.04 -14.50
C GLN A 295 14.60 11.10 -13.45
N SER A 296 14.71 10.73 -12.18
CA SER A 296 14.87 11.70 -11.12
C SER A 296 16.13 12.45 -11.49
N GLU A 297 16.03 13.76 -11.65
CA GLU A 297 17.22 14.61 -11.66
C GLU A 297 18.02 14.25 -10.42
N ASP A 298 19.16 13.60 -10.65
CA ASP A 298 20.10 13.18 -9.64
C ASP A 298 20.60 14.40 -8.86
N ASN A 299 19.98 14.64 -7.72
CA ASN A 299 20.70 15.23 -6.62
C ASN A 299 21.42 14.08 -5.91
N THR A 300 22.66 13.86 -6.32
CA THR A 300 23.60 12.97 -5.65
C THR A 300 23.94 13.52 -4.29
N ASP A 301 23.06 13.33 -3.32
CA ASP A 301 23.41 13.43 -1.91
C ASP A 301 24.14 12.16 -1.50
N GLN A 302 25.44 12.31 -1.25
CA GLN A 302 26.26 11.25 -0.68
C GLN A 302 25.76 10.92 0.72
N TYR A 303 24.97 9.83 0.83
CA TYR A 303 24.55 9.29 2.12
C TYR A 303 25.70 8.51 2.78
N ILE A 304 26.26 9.07 3.84
CA ILE A 304 27.06 8.29 4.79
C ILE A 304 26.08 7.41 5.58
N LYS A 305 26.02 6.12 5.24
CA LYS A 305 25.26 5.14 6.00
C LYS A 305 25.91 4.92 7.36
N ILE A 306 25.37 5.53 8.40
CA ILE A 306 25.68 5.16 9.78
C ILE A 306 24.81 3.94 10.11
N TYR A 307 25.46 2.77 10.13
CA TYR A 307 24.83 1.53 10.58
C TYR A 307 24.70 1.55 12.10
N HIS A 308 23.52 1.91 12.59
CA HIS A 308 23.07 1.47 13.91
C HIS A 308 22.27 0.19 13.73
N SER A 309 22.94 -0.95 13.82
CA SER A 309 22.27 -2.23 13.98
C SER A 309 21.53 -2.22 15.32
N SER A 310 20.26 -1.97 15.28
CA SER A 310 19.43 -1.97 16.48
C SER A 310 19.26 -3.40 16.97
N ILE A 311 19.97 -3.74 18.05
CA ILE A 311 19.79 -4.98 18.84
C ILE A 311 18.30 -5.22 19.18
N LYS A 312 17.47 -4.16 19.22
CA LYS A 312 16.02 -4.26 19.36
C LYS A 312 15.32 -5.06 18.26
N ASN A 313 15.79 -4.99 17.01
CA ASN A 313 15.17 -5.74 15.91
C ASN A 313 15.49 -7.23 15.97
N VAL A 314 16.70 -7.59 16.41
CA VAL A 314 17.06 -9.00 16.64
C VAL A 314 16.27 -9.58 17.81
N LEU A 315 16.04 -8.81 18.86
CA LEU A 315 15.24 -9.22 20.02
C LEU A 315 13.73 -9.30 19.69
N LEU A 316 13.21 -8.43 18.82
CA LEU A 316 11.82 -8.50 18.34
C LEU A 316 11.58 -9.68 17.40
N TYR A 317 12.55 -9.99 16.54
CA TYR A 317 12.52 -11.16 15.67
C TYR A 317 12.62 -12.45 16.48
N GLY A 318 13.55 -12.50 17.44
CA GLY A 318 13.68 -13.60 18.39
C GLY A 318 12.43 -13.79 19.26
N LYS A 319 11.78 -12.71 19.72
CA LYS A 319 10.50 -12.78 20.42
C LYS A 319 9.34 -13.24 19.54
N ARG A 320 9.28 -12.82 18.28
CA ARG A 320 8.26 -13.29 17.32
C ARG A 320 8.44 -14.77 17.02
N LEU A 321 9.68 -15.21 16.74
CA LEU A 321 9.99 -16.63 16.54
C LEU A 321 9.65 -17.45 17.78
N LEU A 322 9.97 -16.96 18.99
CA LEU A 322 9.64 -17.63 20.24
C LEU A 322 8.12 -17.70 20.49
N ILE A 323 7.38 -16.63 20.12
CA ILE A 323 5.91 -16.58 20.25
C ILE A 323 5.26 -17.52 19.23
N GLU A 324 5.76 -17.59 18.00
CA GLU A 324 5.26 -18.53 17.00
C GLU A 324 5.63 -19.97 17.34
N THR A 325 6.86 -20.20 17.83
CA THR A 325 7.27 -21.52 18.34
C THR A 325 6.45 -21.94 19.55
N VAL A 326 6.16 -21.02 20.47
CA VAL A 326 5.30 -21.29 21.66
C VAL A 326 3.83 -21.41 21.27
N ARG A 327 3.32 -20.66 20.29
CA ARG A 327 1.96 -20.86 19.75
C ARG A 327 1.85 -22.18 19.00
N SER A 328 2.82 -22.53 18.17
CA SER A 328 2.89 -23.83 17.50
C SER A 328 3.03 -24.96 18.53
N ALA A 329 3.87 -24.79 19.54
CA ALA A 329 4.01 -25.77 20.64
C ALA A 329 2.74 -25.87 21.50
N LYS A 330 1.99 -24.77 21.72
CA LYS A 330 0.68 -24.80 22.43
C LYS A 330 -0.42 -25.44 21.57
N HIS A 331 -0.44 -25.21 20.26
CA HIS A 331 -1.36 -25.94 19.35
C HIS A 331 -1.02 -27.41 19.27
N ILE A 332 0.26 -27.76 19.17
CA ILE A 332 0.75 -29.13 19.22
C ILE A 332 0.47 -29.75 20.59
N GLY A 333 0.60 -28.99 21.68
CA GLY A 333 0.35 -29.46 23.04
C GLY A 333 -1.14 -29.70 23.36
N ARG A 334 -2.07 -28.94 22.77
CA ARG A 334 -3.52 -29.16 22.90
C ARG A 334 -4.00 -30.34 22.04
N SER A 335 -3.40 -30.52 20.85
CA SER A 335 -3.69 -31.67 20.00
C SER A 335 -3.10 -32.99 20.57
N ARG A 336 -2.01 -32.90 21.34
CA ARG A 336 -1.32 -34.07 21.92
C ARG A 336 -2.02 -34.73 23.10
N LYS A 337 -3.00 -34.11 23.72
CA LYS A 337 -3.68 -34.70 24.89
C LYS A 337 -4.61 -35.87 24.54
N ASN A 338 -4.97 -36.08 23.25
CA ASN A 338 -5.86 -37.16 22.83
C ASN A 338 -5.36 -37.94 21.59
N GLN A 339 -4.12 -37.75 21.12
CA GLN A 339 -3.55 -38.57 20.04
C GLN A 339 -2.63 -39.64 20.61
N LYS A 340 -2.96 -40.91 20.34
CA LYS A 340 -2.09 -42.06 20.50
C LYS A 340 -0.74 -41.68 19.85
N ARG A 341 0.38 -41.75 20.59
CA ARG A 341 1.73 -41.56 19.98
C ARG A 341 1.93 -42.67 18.96
N LEU A 342 1.83 -42.34 17.66
CA LEU A 342 2.20 -43.24 16.58
C LEU A 342 3.69 -43.55 16.67
N ASN A 343 4.08 -44.79 16.47
CA ASN A 343 5.48 -45.16 16.34
C ASN A 343 6.01 -44.72 14.94
N THR A 344 7.29 -44.77 14.75
CA THR A 344 7.95 -44.32 13.51
C THR A 344 7.41 -45.05 12.26
N ARG A 345 7.05 -46.29 12.39
CA ARG A 345 6.50 -47.11 11.28
C ARG A 345 5.08 -46.62 10.91
N GLU A 346 4.22 -46.44 11.90
CA GLU A 346 2.86 -45.94 11.71
C GLU A 346 2.85 -44.52 11.11
N LEU A 347 3.78 -43.65 11.53
CA LEU A 347 3.96 -42.31 10.95
C LEU A 347 4.38 -42.38 9.47
N LYS A 348 5.28 -43.31 9.16
CA LYS A 348 5.75 -43.53 7.79
C LYS A 348 4.61 -44.01 6.89
N GLU A 349 3.85 -44.99 7.33
CA GLU A 349 2.70 -45.54 6.59
C GLU A 349 1.62 -44.46 6.37
N LEU A 350 1.35 -43.64 7.41
CA LEU A 350 0.40 -42.52 7.30
C LEU A 350 0.84 -41.47 6.28
N ASN A 351 2.14 -41.10 6.29
CA ASN A 351 2.68 -40.11 5.36
C ASN A 351 2.69 -40.62 3.92
N LEU A 352 3.06 -41.88 3.70
CA LEU A 352 2.97 -42.49 2.38
C LEU A 352 1.54 -42.52 1.86
N LYS A 353 0.58 -42.87 2.73
CA LYS A 353 -0.84 -42.85 2.39
C LYS A 353 -1.30 -41.42 1.98
N ARG A 354 -0.94 -40.40 2.75
CA ARG A 354 -1.24 -39.00 2.43
C ARG A 354 -0.64 -38.54 1.10
N LEU A 355 0.59 -38.90 0.81
CA LEU A 355 1.24 -38.62 -0.48
C LEU A 355 0.50 -39.26 -1.62
N SER A 356 0.12 -40.53 -1.48
CA SER A 356 -0.68 -41.26 -2.49
C SER A 356 -2.07 -40.64 -2.70
N GLU A 357 -2.76 -40.28 -1.60
CA GLU A 357 -4.05 -39.57 -1.67
C GLU A 357 -3.92 -38.19 -2.33
N ALA A 358 -2.78 -37.53 -2.20
CA ALA A 358 -2.47 -36.28 -2.89
C ALA A 358 -2.16 -36.50 -4.38
N GLY A 359 -2.04 -37.72 -4.87
CA GLY A 359 -1.73 -38.04 -6.27
C GLY A 359 -0.23 -38.31 -6.52
N PHE A 360 0.59 -38.42 -5.48
CA PHE A 360 1.99 -38.81 -5.60
C PHE A 360 2.04 -40.33 -5.92
N ASN A 361 2.43 -40.66 -7.12
CA ASN A 361 2.37 -42.04 -7.65
C ASN A 361 3.71 -42.77 -7.58
N GLN A 362 3.73 -44.05 -7.94
CA GLN A 362 4.93 -44.89 -7.89
C GLN A 362 6.06 -44.37 -8.79
N GLU A 363 5.71 -43.84 -9.98
CA GLU A 363 6.68 -43.23 -10.91
C GLU A 363 7.48 -42.08 -10.23
N MET A 364 6.79 -41.26 -9.47
CA MET A 364 7.45 -40.14 -8.76
C MET A 364 8.37 -40.61 -7.63
N PHE A 365 7.99 -41.69 -6.93
CA PHE A 365 8.89 -42.30 -5.95
C PHE A 365 10.12 -42.92 -6.61
N ASP A 366 9.99 -43.49 -7.78
CA ASP A 366 11.10 -44.07 -8.53
C ASP A 366 12.01 -42.99 -9.10
N ASP A 367 11.45 -41.86 -9.55
CA ASP A 367 12.20 -40.69 -9.96
C ASP A 367 13.05 -40.13 -8.80
N ILE A 368 12.48 -39.98 -7.60
CA ILE A 368 13.24 -39.53 -6.44
C ILE A 368 14.40 -40.51 -6.13
N ARG A 369 14.18 -41.82 -6.21
CA ARG A 369 15.27 -42.81 -5.99
C ARG A 369 16.40 -42.65 -6.99
N GLN A 370 16.07 -42.38 -8.25
CA GLN A 370 17.11 -42.15 -9.27
C GLN A 370 17.81 -40.80 -9.05
N LEU A 371 17.06 -39.75 -8.73
CA LEU A 371 17.63 -38.44 -8.45
C LEU A 371 18.46 -38.43 -7.17
N ASN A 372 18.17 -39.28 -6.18
CA ASN A 372 18.98 -39.45 -4.98
C ASN A 372 20.41 -39.95 -5.28
N ASN A 373 20.62 -40.67 -6.39
CA ASN A 373 21.96 -41.04 -6.83
C ASN A 373 22.76 -39.84 -7.35
N ILE A 374 22.10 -38.76 -7.77
CA ILE A 374 22.71 -37.52 -8.24
C ILE A 374 22.84 -36.54 -7.08
N GLU A 375 21.80 -36.40 -6.28
CA GLU A 375 21.69 -35.48 -5.15
C GLU A 375 21.18 -36.23 -3.91
N PRO A 376 22.02 -36.53 -2.94
CA PRO A 376 21.60 -37.24 -1.71
C PRO A 376 20.52 -36.50 -0.91
N LEU A 377 20.34 -35.17 -1.12
CA LEU A 377 19.26 -34.38 -0.53
C LEU A 377 17.89 -34.69 -1.17
N ALA A 378 17.87 -35.25 -2.37
CA ALA A 378 16.65 -35.71 -3.04
C ALA A 378 16.12 -36.95 -2.33
N THR A 379 15.36 -36.75 -1.27
CA THR A 379 14.80 -37.82 -0.44
C THR A 379 13.35 -37.52 -0.06
N TYR A 380 12.60 -38.55 0.20
CA TYR A 380 11.26 -38.49 0.80
C TYR A 380 11.24 -39.13 2.19
N ASP A 381 12.25 -38.88 3.03
CA ASP A 381 12.29 -39.47 4.37
C ASP A 381 10.98 -39.20 5.12
N THR A 382 10.17 -40.23 5.17
CA THR A 382 8.82 -40.21 5.73
C THR A 382 8.81 -40.30 7.25
N ALA A 383 9.98 -40.51 7.89
CA ALA A 383 10.05 -40.83 9.32
C ALA A 383 9.87 -39.63 10.24
N GLY A 384 9.92 -38.40 9.74
CA GLY A 384 9.86 -37.29 10.66
C GLY A 384 9.35 -35.94 10.21
N PHE A 385 9.39 -35.57 8.92
CA PHE A 385 9.30 -34.14 8.57
C PHE A 385 8.60 -33.80 7.24
N ILE A 386 7.84 -34.72 6.64
CA ILE A 386 6.98 -34.33 5.54
C ILE A 386 5.78 -33.59 6.12
N ASN A 387 5.92 -32.29 6.28
CA ASN A 387 4.75 -31.43 6.30
C ASN A 387 4.19 -31.43 4.87
N LEU A 388 3.24 -32.35 4.61
CA LEU A 388 2.26 -32.10 3.58
C LEU A 388 1.58 -30.80 4.03
N LEU A 389 2.14 -29.68 3.62
CA LEU A 389 1.33 -28.47 3.62
C LEU A 389 0.11 -28.83 2.80
N PRO A 390 -1.09 -28.67 3.38
CA PRO A 390 -2.28 -28.85 2.60
C PRO A 390 -2.06 -27.94 1.40
N ILE A 391 -1.64 -28.53 0.39
CA ILE A 391 -1.76 -28.22 -0.96
C ILE A 391 -2.75 -27.12 -1.05
N TYR A 392 -2.49 -26.15 -1.82
CA TYR A 392 -3.43 -25.11 -2.22
C TYR A 392 -4.78 -25.69 -2.65
N THR A 393 -5.38 -26.46 -1.77
CA THR A 393 -6.82 -26.66 -1.69
C THR A 393 -7.34 -25.31 -1.38
N ALA A 394 -8.12 -24.75 -2.27
CA ALA A 394 -8.74 -23.45 -2.20
C ALA A 394 -8.28 -22.72 -0.95
N ILE A 395 -7.20 -21.93 -1.04
CA ILE A 395 -6.79 -21.13 0.09
C ILE A 395 -8.07 -20.45 0.48
N GLN A 396 -8.54 -20.72 1.69
CA GLN A 396 -9.66 -19.98 2.23
C GLN A 396 -9.34 -18.55 1.89
N SER A 397 -10.18 -17.90 1.09
CA SER A 397 -9.95 -16.57 0.60
C SER A 397 -9.37 -15.78 1.75
N SER A 398 -8.13 -15.35 1.67
CA SER A 398 -7.66 -14.40 2.68
C SER A 398 -8.62 -13.24 2.52
N GLY A 399 -9.20 -12.72 3.59
CA GLY A 399 -10.15 -11.62 3.52
C GLY A 399 -9.67 -10.45 2.67
N LEU A 400 -8.34 -10.33 2.46
CA LEU A 400 -7.67 -9.38 1.59
C LEU A 400 -8.11 -9.45 0.13
N ASN A 401 -8.27 -10.65 -0.42
CA ASN A 401 -8.63 -10.86 -1.83
C ASN A 401 -10.05 -10.41 -2.09
N ASP A 402 -10.97 -10.79 -1.19
CA ASP A 402 -12.38 -10.43 -1.28
C ASP A 402 -12.58 -8.92 -1.09
N ILE A 403 -11.78 -8.30 -0.22
CA ILE A 403 -11.79 -6.86 -0.01
C ILE A 403 -11.34 -6.15 -1.28
N TYR A 404 -10.22 -6.55 -1.88
CA TYR A 404 -9.73 -5.93 -3.12
C TYR A 404 -10.69 -6.14 -4.28
N TYR A 405 -11.29 -7.34 -4.40
CA TYR A 405 -12.32 -7.61 -5.39
C TYR A 405 -13.55 -6.72 -5.23
N ARG A 406 -14.07 -6.59 -4.01
CA ARG A 406 -15.20 -5.68 -3.71
C ARG A 406 -14.86 -4.23 -4.05
N LEU A 407 -13.64 -3.79 -3.73
CA LEU A 407 -13.16 -2.45 -4.07
C LEU A 407 -13.14 -2.23 -5.58
N CYS A 408 -12.56 -3.16 -6.35
CA CYS A 408 -12.50 -3.10 -7.81
C CYS A 408 -13.86 -3.23 -8.49
N SER A 409 -14.87 -3.76 -7.79
CA SER A 409 -16.23 -3.96 -8.31
C SER A 409 -17.18 -2.79 -8.03
N LEU A 410 -16.69 -1.73 -7.38
CA LEU A 410 -17.50 -0.53 -7.16
C LEU A 410 -17.79 0.17 -8.49
N PRO A 411 -19.00 0.76 -8.65
CA PRO A 411 -19.35 1.51 -9.85
C PRO A 411 -18.35 2.63 -10.14
N ASP A 412 -17.97 2.77 -11.41
CA ASP A 412 -17.06 3.81 -11.93
C ASP A 412 -15.68 3.93 -11.22
N ILE A 413 -15.29 2.96 -10.42
CA ILE A 413 -14.06 2.99 -9.63
C ILE A 413 -12.79 3.09 -10.51
N ASP A 414 -12.85 2.57 -11.72
CA ASP A 414 -11.78 2.67 -12.73
C ASP A 414 -11.55 4.09 -13.27
N ARG A 415 -12.45 5.02 -12.92
CA ARG A 415 -12.35 6.45 -13.26
C ARG A 415 -11.72 7.28 -12.15
N THR A 416 -11.42 6.69 -10.99
CA THR A 416 -10.88 7.40 -9.83
C THR A 416 -9.61 8.17 -10.19
N THR A 417 -9.64 9.47 -9.96
CA THR A 417 -8.52 10.40 -10.18
C THR A 417 -7.83 10.80 -8.87
N ASP A 418 -8.56 10.74 -7.75
CA ASP A 418 -8.10 11.21 -6.45
C ASP A 418 -8.38 10.16 -5.36
N LEU A 419 -7.35 9.77 -4.64
CA LEU A 419 -7.43 8.93 -3.44
C LEU A 419 -7.19 9.79 -2.21
N LEU A 420 -8.20 9.89 -1.34
CA LEU A 420 -8.13 10.67 -0.11
C LEU A 420 -8.17 9.74 1.11
N LEU A 421 -7.19 9.87 2.00
CA LEU A 421 -7.08 9.09 3.23
C LEU A 421 -7.30 9.99 4.45
N ILE A 422 -8.32 9.68 5.24
CA ILE A 422 -8.70 10.40 6.46
C ILE A 422 -8.83 9.41 7.63
N PRO A 423 -8.75 9.84 8.90
CA PRO A 423 -9.01 8.94 10.01
C PRO A 423 -10.49 8.52 10.08
N HIS A 424 -11.39 9.48 10.07
CA HIS A 424 -12.85 9.35 10.18
C HIS A 424 -13.53 10.57 9.56
N LEU A 425 -14.85 10.62 9.55
CA LEU A 425 -15.64 11.73 9.01
C LEU A 425 -16.74 12.16 10.00
N THR A 426 -16.37 12.90 11.04
CA THR A 426 -17.27 13.40 12.09
C THR A 426 -17.71 14.86 11.82
N LYS A 427 -18.38 15.50 12.79
CA LYS A 427 -18.74 16.92 12.71
C LYS A 427 -17.62 17.81 13.28
N GLY A 428 -16.48 17.87 12.59
CA GLY A 428 -15.32 18.68 12.99
C GLY A 428 -14.88 19.70 11.96
N GLY A 429 -13.90 20.55 12.32
CA GLY A 429 -13.33 21.54 11.41
C GLY A 429 -12.56 20.92 10.26
N ALA A 430 -11.73 19.93 10.54
CA ALA A 430 -10.97 19.19 9.53
C ALA A 430 -11.91 18.40 8.59
N ASP A 431 -12.99 17.82 9.15
CA ASP A 431 -13.99 17.08 8.36
C ASP A 431 -14.77 18.02 7.42
N LYS A 432 -15.06 19.25 7.87
CA LYS A 432 -15.65 20.30 7.00
C LYS A 432 -14.69 20.61 5.85
N ALA A 433 -13.41 20.78 6.13
CA ALA A 433 -12.41 21.03 5.08
C ALA A 433 -12.35 19.91 4.05
N MET A 434 -12.46 18.64 4.50
CA MET A 434 -12.53 17.49 3.60
C MET A 434 -13.77 17.52 2.71
N VAL A 435 -14.93 17.84 3.27
CA VAL A 435 -16.19 17.96 2.48
C VAL A 435 -16.07 19.08 1.45
N GLU A 436 -15.52 20.24 1.82
CA GLU A 436 -15.29 21.36 0.90
C GLU A 436 -14.30 20.99 -0.22
N LEU A 437 -13.24 20.25 0.10
CA LEU A 437 -12.30 19.73 -0.89
C LEU A 437 -13.00 18.77 -1.86
N CYS A 438 -13.72 17.77 -1.34
CA CYS A 438 -14.45 16.81 -2.17
C CYS A 438 -15.49 17.50 -3.07
N GLN A 439 -16.15 18.55 -2.56
CA GLN A 439 -17.08 19.32 -3.35
C GLN A 439 -16.37 20.09 -4.48
N ALA A 440 -15.23 20.73 -4.20
CA ALA A 440 -14.44 21.42 -5.23
C ALA A 440 -13.95 20.47 -6.32
N LEU A 441 -13.43 19.28 -5.92
CA LEU A 441 -13.01 18.23 -6.85
C LEU A 441 -14.18 17.72 -7.71
N SER A 442 -15.33 17.45 -7.10
CA SER A 442 -16.57 17.01 -7.77
C SER A 442 -17.08 18.02 -8.79
N GLU A 443 -17.11 19.32 -8.43
CA GLU A 443 -17.52 20.41 -9.32
C GLU A 443 -16.61 20.55 -10.55
N HIS A 444 -15.39 20.04 -10.49
CA HIS A 444 -14.44 19.96 -11.60
C HIS A 444 -14.40 18.56 -12.27
N ASN A 445 -15.47 17.78 -12.12
CA ASN A 445 -15.62 16.45 -12.73
C ASN A 445 -14.52 15.44 -12.37
N ARG A 446 -13.90 15.58 -11.21
CA ARG A 446 -12.94 14.60 -10.69
C ARG A 446 -13.68 13.46 -10.00
N SER A 447 -13.11 12.27 -10.12
CA SER A 447 -13.64 11.06 -9.44
C SER A 447 -12.83 10.81 -8.18
N VAL A 448 -13.46 10.88 -7.03
CA VAL A 448 -12.81 10.91 -5.73
C VAL A 448 -13.17 9.67 -4.91
N LEU A 449 -12.16 8.91 -4.48
CA LEU A 449 -12.31 7.84 -3.51
C LEU A 449 -11.79 8.31 -2.15
N VAL A 450 -12.66 8.42 -1.17
CA VAL A 450 -12.32 8.77 0.22
C VAL A 450 -12.36 7.52 1.08
N ILE A 451 -11.29 7.24 1.82
CA ILE A 451 -11.21 6.09 2.74
C ILE A 451 -11.00 6.59 4.17
N GLY A 452 -11.95 6.26 5.04
CA GLY A 452 -11.78 6.37 6.50
C GLY A 452 -10.90 5.23 6.99
N THR A 453 -9.77 5.55 7.64
CA THR A 453 -8.72 4.57 7.98
C THR A 453 -8.79 4.07 9.43
N ASN A 454 -9.52 4.74 10.32
CA ASN A 454 -9.73 4.30 11.70
C ASN A 454 -10.98 3.43 11.82
N ALA A 455 -10.94 2.47 12.74
CA ALA A 455 -12.05 1.58 13.05
C ALA A 455 -12.87 2.12 14.23
N GLY A 456 -14.19 1.88 14.20
CA GLY A 456 -15.09 2.19 15.30
C GLY A 456 -15.43 3.67 15.48
N ASP A 457 -15.01 4.53 14.56
CA ASP A 457 -15.30 5.97 14.61
C ASP A 457 -16.68 6.31 14.02
N ASP A 458 -17.28 7.37 14.55
CA ASP A 458 -18.53 7.93 14.01
C ASP A 458 -18.26 8.64 12.67
N ASN A 459 -18.98 8.25 11.63
CA ASN A 459 -18.92 8.86 10.29
C ASN A 459 -20.22 9.57 9.95
N SER A 460 -20.71 10.40 10.87
CA SER A 460 -22.01 11.07 10.76
C SER A 460 -22.17 11.98 9.53
N TRP A 461 -21.10 12.34 8.84
CA TRP A 461 -21.14 13.13 7.60
C TRP A 461 -20.99 12.33 6.32
N ARG A 462 -20.96 11.00 6.39
CA ARG A 462 -20.92 10.10 5.22
C ARG A 462 -21.95 10.49 4.15
N ASP A 463 -23.20 10.74 4.56
CA ASP A 463 -24.29 11.09 3.62
C ASP A 463 -24.05 12.40 2.87
N LYS A 464 -23.23 13.31 3.42
CA LYS A 464 -22.87 14.55 2.72
C LYS A 464 -21.93 14.26 1.55
N LEU A 465 -20.92 13.40 1.76
CA LEU A 465 -19.98 13.02 0.70
C LEU A 465 -20.68 12.18 -0.38
N ASN A 466 -21.48 11.19 0.02
CA ASN A 466 -22.14 10.28 -0.92
C ASN A 466 -23.20 10.96 -1.79
N LYS A 467 -23.61 12.19 -1.46
CA LYS A 467 -24.49 13.03 -2.32
C LYS A 467 -23.71 13.80 -3.40
N LEU A 468 -22.39 13.88 -3.30
CA LEU A 468 -21.58 14.59 -4.28
C LEU A 468 -21.35 13.70 -5.50
N PRO A 469 -21.59 14.18 -6.73
CA PRO A 469 -21.32 13.42 -7.93
C PRO A 469 -19.85 13.00 -8.04
N GLY A 470 -19.58 11.73 -8.36
CA GLY A 470 -18.22 11.23 -8.52
C GLY A 470 -17.41 11.06 -7.23
N VAL A 471 -18.06 11.19 -6.05
CA VAL A 471 -17.40 10.97 -4.75
C VAL A 471 -17.91 9.68 -4.12
N THR A 472 -17.01 8.81 -3.71
CA THR A 472 -17.31 7.56 -3.00
C THR A 472 -16.56 7.56 -1.66
N PHE A 473 -17.29 7.39 -0.56
CA PHE A 473 -16.71 7.26 0.78
C PHE A 473 -16.83 5.82 1.29
N LEU A 474 -15.70 5.26 1.70
CA LEU A 474 -15.60 3.91 2.28
C LEU A 474 -15.14 3.98 3.74
N GLU A 475 -15.91 3.36 4.61
CA GLU A 475 -15.58 3.25 6.03
C GLU A 475 -14.69 2.06 6.32
N ARG A 476 -13.80 2.21 7.32
CA ARG A 476 -12.88 1.17 7.75
C ARG A 476 -13.60 -0.14 8.09
N ASP A 477 -14.62 -0.08 8.92
CA ASP A 477 -15.29 -1.28 9.44
C ASP A 477 -16.14 -1.98 8.39
N ASP A 478 -16.75 -1.24 7.47
CA ASP A 478 -17.60 -1.80 6.42
C ASP A 478 -16.80 -2.46 5.30
N TYR A 479 -15.70 -1.82 4.87
CA TYR A 479 -14.93 -2.27 3.70
C TYR A 479 -13.61 -2.93 4.06
N PHE A 480 -12.96 -2.51 5.14
CA PHE A 480 -11.63 -2.94 5.53
C PHE A 480 -11.58 -3.38 7.00
N PRO A 481 -12.46 -4.30 7.46
CA PRO A 481 -12.60 -4.61 8.87
C PRO A 481 -11.29 -5.14 9.47
N VAL A 482 -10.91 -4.61 10.64
CA VAL A 482 -9.64 -4.93 11.34
C VAL A 482 -9.50 -6.42 11.65
N SER A 483 -10.62 -7.13 11.75
CA SER A 483 -10.65 -8.59 11.91
C SER A 483 -10.14 -9.37 10.69
N GLN A 484 -10.13 -8.75 9.51
CA GLN A 484 -9.72 -9.35 8.24
C GLN A 484 -8.46 -8.71 7.65
N ILE A 485 -8.26 -7.41 7.87
CA ILE A 485 -7.14 -6.64 7.31
C ILE A 485 -6.57 -5.68 8.36
N ASN A 486 -5.32 -5.89 8.75
CA ASN A 486 -4.62 -4.97 9.63
C ASN A 486 -4.12 -3.73 8.86
N ASP A 487 -3.58 -2.74 9.57
CA ASP A 487 -3.14 -1.49 8.94
C ASP A 487 -2.02 -1.69 7.92
N LYS A 488 -1.11 -2.65 8.16
CA LYS A 488 -0.02 -2.95 7.23
C LYS A 488 -0.53 -3.59 5.93
N ASP A 489 -1.51 -4.47 6.04
CA ASP A 489 -2.16 -5.07 4.87
C ASP A 489 -2.95 -4.02 4.09
N LEU A 490 -3.60 -3.06 4.78
CA LEU A 490 -4.27 -1.93 4.14
C LEU A 490 -3.27 -1.02 3.41
N GLU A 491 -2.12 -0.71 4.02
CA GLU A 491 -1.04 0.04 3.35
C GLU A 491 -0.59 -0.63 2.05
N ILE A 492 -0.40 -1.94 2.06
CA ILE A 492 -0.03 -2.71 0.85
C ILE A 492 -1.14 -2.68 -0.19
N MET A 493 -2.41 -2.79 0.23
CA MET A 493 -3.56 -2.71 -0.67
C MET A 493 -3.65 -1.33 -1.33
N LEU A 494 -3.49 -0.25 -0.55
CA LEU A 494 -3.46 1.12 -1.05
C LEU A 494 -2.28 1.35 -2.02
N LEU A 495 -1.12 0.75 -1.74
CA LEU A 495 0.01 0.78 -2.66
C LEU A 495 -0.37 0.12 -4.00
N ARG A 496 -1.07 -1.04 -4.00
CA ARG A 496 -1.57 -1.68 -5.23
C ARG A 496 -2.54 -0.78 -5.99
N VAL A 497 -3.44 -0.09 -5.29
CA VAL A 497 -4.32 0.92 -5.90
C VAL A 497 -3.50 2.00 -6.58
N ILE A 498 -2.55 2.59 -5.89
CA ILE A 498 -1.71 3.69 -6.42
C ILE A 498 -0.89 3.24 -7.63
N GLN A 499 -0.31 2.05 -7.59
CA GLN A 499 0.51 1.52 -8.68
C GLN A 499 -0.28 1.18 -9.95
N ASN A 500 -1.56 0.78 -9.81
CA ASN A 500 -2.23 0.04 -10.88
C ASN A 500 -3.56 0.65 -11.35
N TRP A 501 -4.03 1.72 -10.72
CA TRP A 501 -5.24 2.40 -11.16
C TRP A 501 -4.87 3.50 -12.18
N PRO A 502 -5.26 3.34 -13.45
CA PRO A 502 -4.62 4.07 -14.57
C PRO A 502 -4.94 5.57 -14.61
N LYS A 503 -6.02 6.00 -13.91
CA LYS A 503 -6.44 7.41 -13.89
C LYS A 503 -6.10 8.13 -12.59
N LEU A 504 -5.52 7.42 -11.63
CA LEU A 504 -5.18 8.02 -10.34
C LEU A 504 -4.02 9.02 -10.51
N GLU A 505 -4.22 10.24 -10.09
CA GLU A 505 -3.27 11.35 -10.22
C GLU A 505 -2.79 11.88 -8.87
N TYR A 506 -3.63 11.80 -7.84
CA TYR A 506 -3.34 12.38 -6.53
C TYR A 506 -3.61 11.42 -5.39
N LEU A 507 -2.65 11.36 -4.46
CA LEU A 507 -2.84 10.84 -3.11
C LEU A 507 -2.92 12.02 -2.15
N THR A 508 -4.08 12.20 -1.52
CA THR A 508 -4.27 13.22 -0.48
C THR A 508 -4.39 12.55 0.88
N VAL A 509 -3.61 13.04 1.86
CA VAL A 509 -3.65 12.53 3.23
C VAL A 509 -4.02 13.68 4.17
N MET A 510 -5.00 13.44 5.03
CA MET A 510 -5.43 14.37 6.07
C MET A 510 -5.56 13.61 7.39
N ASN A 511 -4.62 13.80 8.30
CA ASN A 511 -4.58 13.22 9.66
C ASN A 511 -4.66 11.67 9.72
N SER A 512 -4.46 10.96 8.62
CA SER A 512 -4.50 9.49 8.57
C SER A 512 -3.16 8.87 8.94
N GLY A 513 -3.12 8.12 10.03
CA GLY A 513 -1.93 7.36 10.44
C GLY A 513 -1.48 6.35 9.38
N VAL A 514 -2.42 5.61 8.79
CA VAL A 514 -2.17 4.69 7.66
C VAL A 514 -1.59 5.45 6.46
N GLY A 515 -2.15 6.62 6.14
CA GLY A 515 -1.67 7.45 5.04
C GLY A 515 -0.24 7.95 5.25
N TYR A 516 0.09 8.44 6.44
CA TYR A 516 1.45 8.87 6.77
C TYR A 516 2.46 7.72 6.76
N ASN A 517 2.09 6.54 7.27
CA ASN A 517 2.94 5.35 7.22
C ASN A 517 3.18 4.90 5.78
N LEU A 518 2.13 4.91 4.95
CA LEU A 518 2.20 4.58 3.53
C LEU A 518 3.22 5.49 2.81
N ILE A 519 3.12 6.83 3.01
CA ILE A 519 4.08 7.79 2.44
C ILE A 519 5.49 7.53 2.99
N ASN A 520 5.65 7.41 4.31
CA ASN A 520 6.96 7.21 4.92
C ASN A 520 7.67 5.96 4.42
N GLU A 521 6.91 4.90 4.12
CA GLU A 521 7.47 3.62 3.69
C GLU A 521 7.66 3.49 2.18
N TRP A 522 6.77 4.07 1.37
CA TRP A 522 6.67 3.81 -0.06
C TRP A 522 6.74 5.06 -0.94
N HIS A 523 7.17 6.22 -0.42
CA HIS A 523 7.20 7.49 -1.14
C HIS A 523 7.87 7.41 -2.51
N ASP A 524 8.98 6.68 -2.63
CA ASP A 524 9.72 6.55 -3.91
C ASP A 524 8.86 5.87 -4.99
N GLU A 525 8.07 4.88 -4.60
CA GLU A 525 7.16 4.20 -5.51
C GLU A 525 5.92 5.05 -5.78
N ILE A 526 5.30 5.62 -4.75
CA ILE A 526 4.09 6.45 -4.88
C ILE A 526 4.31 7.62 -5.83
N LYS A 527 5.43 8.32 -5.71
CA LYS A 527 5.77 9.51 -6.55
C LYS A 527 5.94 9.21 -8.03
N ARG A 528 6.06 7.96 -8.41
CA ARG A 528 6.10 7.54 -9.83
C ARG A 528 4.74 7.54 -10.48
N HIS A 529 3.71 7.39 -9.67
CA HIS A 529 2.35 7.19 -10.12
C HIS A 529 1.49 8.41 -9.86
N VAL A 530 1.63 9.03 -8.68
CA VAL A 530 0.76 10.12 -8.24
C VAL A 530 1.53 11.25 -7.56
N LYS A 531 0.94 12.44 -7.49
CA LYS A 531 1.40 13.52 -6.62
C LYS A 531 0.87 13.32 -5.21
N ILE A 532 1.68 13.63 -4.20
CA ILE A 532 1.36 13.47 -2.78
C ILE A 532 1.02 14.84 -2.19
N ILE A 533 -0.25 15.02 -1.80
CA ILE A 533 -0.74 16.22 -1.13
C ILE A 533 -1.06 15.86 0.32
N VAL A 534 -0.65 16.69 1.25
CA VAL A 534 -1.02 16.56 2.68
C VAL A 534 -1.78 17.81 3.09
N HIS A 535 -2.89 17.64 3.80
CA HIS A 535 -3.60 18.74 4.45
C HIS A 535 -3.37 18.64 5.95
N ASP A 536 -2.96 19.73 6.56
CA ASP A 536 -2.73 19.84 8.00
C ASP A 536 -3.16 21.23 8.51
N TRP A 537 -3.89 21.25 9.63
CA TRP A 537 -4.64 22.43 10.06
C TRP A 537 -4.12 23.08 11.33
N CYS A 538 -3.56 22.31 12.23
CA CYS A 538 -2.95 22.80 13.47
C CYS A 538 -2.00 21.76 14.07
N TYR A 539 -1.08 22.21 14.89
CA TYR A 539 -0.28 21.29 15.71
C TYR A 539 -1.07 20.87 16.97
N GLY A 540 -0.84 19.64 17.42
CA GLY A 540 -1.36 19.15 18.68
C GLY A 540 -0.38 19.38 19.81
N VAL A 541 -0.93 19.59 21.02
CA VAL A 541 -0.16 19.71 22.27
C VAL A 541 -0.62 18.65 23.23
N ASN A 542 0.31 17.90 23.82
CA ASN A 542 -0.02 16.89 24.82
C ASN A 542 -0.31 17.50 26.19
N ASP A 543 -0.70 16.68 27.16
CA ASP A 543 -1.00 17.04 28.55
C ASP A 543 0.16 17.74 29.28
N CYS A 544 1.39 17.60 28.80
CA CYS A 544 2.56 18.31 29.31
C CYS A 544 2.83 19.62 28.59
N GLY A 545 1.98 20.06 27.67
CA GLY A 545 2.19 21.28 26.87
C GLY A 545 3.21 21.12 25.74
N LEU A 546 3.61 19.87 25.40
CA LEU A 546 4.60 19.61 24.35
C LEU A 546 3.92 19.34 23.02
N ILE A 547 4.45 19.95 21.95
CA ILE A 547 3.99 19.73 20.58
C ILE A 547 4.31 18.28 20.16
N PHE A 548 3.34 17.51 19.70
CA PHE A 548 3.54 16.11 19.31
C PHE A 548 3.07 15.74 17.90
N GLU A 549 1.99 16.30 17.38
CA GLU A 549 1.42 15.86 16.09
C GLU A 549 2.30 16.20 14.90
N THR A 550 3.01 17.30 14.93
CA THR A 550 3.96 17.67 13.86
C THR A 550 5.13 16.69 13.72
N THR A 551 5.36 15.80 14.70
CA THR A 551 6.41 14.78 14.60
C THR A 551 6.14 13.75 13.50
N ILE A 552 4.88 13.45 13.22
CA ILE A 552 4.50 12.55 12.12
C ILE A 552 4.65 13.27 10.78
N LEU A 553 4.17 14.50 10.70
CA LEU A 553 4.31 15.34 9.51
C LEU A 553 5.80 15.56 9.13
N SER A 554 6.68 15.75 10.11
CA SER A 554 8.11 15.95 9.88
C SER A 554 8.79 14.75 9.20
N LYS A 555 8.28 13.53 9.40
CA LYS A 555 8.82 12.32 8.76
C LYS A 555 8.49 12.27 7.26
N VAL A 556 7.36 12.85 6.86
CA VAL A 556 6.85 12.75 5.47
C VAL A 556 7.03 14.02 4.66
N TYR A 557 7.26 15.18 5.30
CA TYR A 557 7.35 16.49 4.62
C TYR A 557 8.32 16.52 3.44
N ARG A 558 9.48 15.89 3.56
CA ARG A 558 10.47 15.85 2.46
C ARG A 558 9.96 15.08 1.23
N TYR A 559 9.00 14.19 1.41
CA TYR A 559 8.51 13.31 0.37
C TYR A 559 7.23 13.81 -0.32
N ILE A 560 6.50 14.75 0.30
CA ILE A 560 5.27 15.29 -0.28
C ILE A 560 5.55 16.34 -1.34
N ASP A 561 4.60 16.56 -2.23
CA ASP A 561 4.67 17.59 -3.27
C ASP A 561 4.08 18.90 -2.77
N CYS A 562 3.01 18.86 -1.98
CA CYS A 562 2.39 20.05 -1.38
C CYS A 562 1.85 19.75 0.02
N LEU A 563 2.01 20.69 0.93
CA LEU A 563 1.36 20.77 2.23
C LEU A 563 0.35 21.92 2.19
N VAL A 564 -0.91 21.64 2.33
CA VAL A 564 -1.98 22.63 2.41
C VAL A 564 -2.27 22.95 3.88
N THR A 565 -2.31 24.24 4.21
CA THR A 565 -2.66 24.77 5.54
C THR A 565 -3.82 25.77 5.40
N ASP A 566 -4.47 26.13 6.50
CA ASP A 566 -5.61 27.06 6.50
C ASP A 566 -5.24 28.54 6.51
N GLY A 567 -3.98 28.88 6.71
CA GLY A 567 -3.51 30.26 6.74
C GLY A 567 -1.99 30.39 6.80
N ASP A 568 -1.51 31.60 6.58
CA ASP A 568 -0.09 31.98 6.64
C ASP A 568 0.49 31.89 8.05
N GLY A 569 -0.31 32.14 9.09
CA GLY A 569 0.11 32.05 10.48
C GLY A 569 0.59 30.64 10.82
N TYR A 570 -0.17 29.63 10.47
CA TYR A 570 0.21 28.23 10.69
C TYR A 570 1.43 27.85 9.82
N LYS A 571 1.48 28.28 8.56
CA LYS A 571 2.68 28.10 7.70
C LYS A 571 3.93 28.69 8.37
N LYS A 572 3.89 29.93 8.84
CA LYS A 572 5.02 30.59 9.53
C LYS A 572 5.44 29.84 10.79
N GLN A 573 4.46 29.29 11.50
CA GLN A 573 4.70 28.51 12.70
C GLN A 573 5.41 27.17 12.39
N LEU A 574 4.97 26.45 11.37
CA LEU A 574 5.62 25.21 10.89
C LEU A 574 7.06 25.50 10.43
N MET A 575 7.26 26.57 9.67
CA MET A 575 8.61 27.02 9.25
C MET A 575 9.50 27.32 10.46
N LYS A 576 8.97 27.95 11.50
CA LYS A 576 9.72 28.29 12.72
C LYS A 576 10.07 27.04 13.53
N ILE A 577 9.12 26.08 13.67
CA ILE A 577 9.31 24.84 14.46
C ILE A 577 10.30 23.90 13.78
N HIS A 578 10.16 23.70 12.47
CA HIS A 578 10.89 22.68 11.73
C HIS A 578 12.06 23.20 10.89
N GLY A 579 12.20 24.52 10.74
CA GLY A 579 13.20 25.13 9.87
C GLY A 579 12.92 24.94 8.36
N TRP A 580 11.67 24.62 7.99
CA TRP A 580 11.31 24.40 6.59
C TRP A 580 11.31 25.71 5.80
N ASP A 581 11.61 25.64 4.50
CA ASP A 581 11.69 26.82 3.62
C ASP A 581 10.32 27.32 3.14
N GLY A 582 9.25 26.60 3.42
CA GLY A 582 7.87 26.96 3.10
C GLY A 582 7.46 26.88 1.63
N ARG A 583 8.36 26.51 0.70
CA ARG A 583 8.03 26.41 -0.73
C ARG A 583 6.96 25.37 -1.06
N LYS A 584 6.91 24.31 -0.27
CA LYS A 584 5.89 23.25 -0.39
C LYS A 584 4.62 23.55 0.43
N ILE A 585 4.59 24.64 1.20
CA ILE A 585 3.45 24.96 2.07
C ILE A 585 2.58 26.01 1.39
N THR A 586 1.36 25.63 1.06
CA THR A 586 0.37 26.47 0.38
C THR A 586 -0.78 26.76 1.33
N PRO A 587 -0.88 27.99 1.87
CA PRO A 587 -2.05 28.40 2.65
C PRO A 587 -3.27 28.52 1.75
N ILE A 588 -4.39 27.89 2.14
CA ILE A 588 -5.67 27.97 1.43
C ILE A 588 -6.77 28.23 2.45
N ALA A 589 -7.32 29.44 2.41
CA ALA A 589 -8.41 29.83 3.28
C ALA A 589 -9.69 29.03 2.98
N LEU A 590 -10.25 28.38 3.99
CA LEU A 590 -11.50 27.61 3.85
C LEU A 590 -12.69 28.54 3.58
N PRO A 591 -13.65 28.14 2.73
CA PRO A 591 -14.81 28.96 2.43
C PRO A 591 -15.76 29.00 3.63
N ILE A 592 -16.37 30.17 3.83
CA ILE A 592 -17.34 30.39 4.89
C ILE A 592 -18.75 30.20 4.33
N ASN A 593 -19.52 29.29 4.93
CA ASN A 593 -20.92 29.07 4.58
C ASN A 593 -21.76 30.35 4.77
N PRO A 594 -22.90 30.47 4.10
CA PRO A 594 -23.86 31.54 4.36
C PRO A 594 -24.30 31.55 5.83
N VAL A 595 -24.17 32.68 6.49
CA VAL A 595 -24.60 32.89 7.88
C VAL A 595 -25.62 34.01 7.98
N ASN A 596 -26.50 33.89 8.97
CA ASN A 596 -27.39 34.99 9.34
C ASN A 596 -26.56 36.16 9.88
N LEU A 597 -26.93 37.38 9.47
CA LEU A 597 -26.23 38.56 10.00
C LEU A 597 -26.89 38.99 11.31
N LYS A 598 -26.08 39.38 12.27
CA LYS A 598 -26.56 40.03 13.49
C LYS A 598 -27.26 41.32 13.13
N GLN A 599 -28.45 41.53 13.68
CA GLN A 599 -29.31 42.69 13.41
C GLN A 599 -29.41 43.64 14.62
N ASP A 600 -29.36 43.08 15.83
CA ASP A 600 -29.51 43.83 17.07
C ASP A 600 -28.11 44.01 17.74
N TYR A 601 -27.67 45.28 17.84
CA TYR A 601 -26.39 45.69 18.40
C TYR A 601 -26.52 46.42 19.74
N VAL A 602 -27.71 46.44 20.33
CA VAL A 602 -27.86 46.96 21.69
C VAL A 602 -27.11 46.08 22.68
N ILE A 603 -26.26 46.68 23.51
CA ILE A 603 -25.50 45.95 24.53
C ILE A 603 -26.44 45.28 25.54
N LYS A 604 -26.32 43.95 25.66
CA LYS A 604 -27.19 43.11 26.51
C LYS A 604 -26.52 42.55 27.73
N HIS A 605 -25.20 42.81 27.88
CA HIS A 605 -24.35 42.19 28.89
C HIS A 605 -24.42 40.67 28.84
N HIS A 606 -24.32 40.12 27.61
CA HIS A 606 -24.46 38.68 27.36
C HIS A 606 -23.38 38.19 26.39
N ILE A 607 -22.58 37.22 26.85
CA ILE A 607 -21.51 36.63 26.09
C ILE A 607 -21.82 35.18 25.74
N MET A 608 -21.23 34.67 24.67
CA MET A 608 -21.44 33.32 24.21
C MET A 608 -20.11 32.58 24.03
N TYR A 609 -20.07 31.35 24.52
CA TYR A 609 -19.08 30.36 24.12
C TYR A 609 -19.74 29.32 23.21
N ALA A 610 -19.15 29.00 22.07
CA ALA A 610 -19.63 27.96 21.17
C ALA A 610 -18.47 27.15 20.60
N GLY A 611 -18.46 25.83 20.90
CA GLY A 611 -17.41 24.92 20.46
C GLY A 611 -17.46 23.55 21.16
N ARG A 612 -16.64 22.61 20.68
CA ARG A 612 -16.45 21.33 21.38
C ARG A 612 -15.79 21.57 22.76
N PHE A 613 -16.17 20.77 23.74
CA PHE A 613 -15.53 20.80 25.05
C PHE A 613 -14.35 19.83 25.04
N SER A 614 -13.15 20.39 25.03
CA SER A 614 -11.87 19.68 24.98
C SER A 614 -10.80 20.46 25.73
N ALA A 615 -9.71 19.79 26.08
CA ALA A 615 -8.54 20.43 26.70
C ALA A 615 -7.97 21.56 25.83
N GLN A 616 -8.05 21.44 24.50
CA GLN A 616 -7.65 22.46 23.54
C GLN A 616 -8.47 23.77 23.68
N LYS A 617 -9.78 23.64 23.86
CA LYS A 617 -10.75 24.76 23.76
C LYS A 617 -10.93 25.54 25.09
N ARG A 618 -10.33 25.05 26.19
CA ARG A 618 -10.17 25.74 27.46
C ARG A 618 -11.44 26.43 27.99
N LEU A 619 -12.58 25.72 28.00
CA LEU A 619 -13.81 26.22 28.62
C LEU A 619 -13.60 26.62 30.08
N ASP A 620 -12.67 25.97 30.79
CA ASP A 620 -12.25 26.27 32.16
C ASP A 620 -11.86 27.73 32.37
N LEU A 621 -11.17 28.35 31.39
CA LEU A 621 -10.76 29.76 31.45
C LEU A 621 -11.94 30.71 31.38
N VAL A 622 -12.94 30.40 30.52
CA VAL A 622 -14.17 31.22 30.42
C VAL A 622 -14.93 31.17 31.73
N LEU A 623 -15.11 29.96 32.31
CA LEU A 623 -15.86 29.77 33.54
C LEU A 623 -15.16 30.46 34.73
N THR A 624 -13.82 30.41 34.77
CA THR A 624 -13.03 31.11 35.80
C THR A 624 -13.19 32.63 35.67
N SER A 625 -13.07 33.18 34.48
CA SER A 625 -13.25 34.61 34.21
C SER A 625 -14.70 35.06 34.53
N HIS A 626 -15.67 34.20 34.22
CA HIS A 626 -17.09 34.54 34.35
C HIS A 626 -17.56 34.72 35.81
N ARG A 627 -16.89 34.13 36.79
CA ARG A 627 -17.19 34.35 38.22
C ARG A 627 -17.13 35.83 38.62
N GLU A 628 -16.21 36.59 38.03
CA GLU A 628 -16.12 38.02 38.26
C GLU A 628 -17.09 38.80 37.40
N LEU A 629 -17.35 38.33 36.16
CA LEU A 629 -18.31 38.95 35.24
C LEU A 629 -19.74 38.82 35.74
N ALA A 630 -20.09 37.71 36.34
CA ALA A 630 -21.40 37.48 36.93
C ALA A 630 -21.79 38.52 38.01
N LYS A 631 -20.79 38.99 38.78
CA LYS A 631 -20.97 40.08 39.78
C LYS A 631 -21.38 41.43 39.14
N ARG A 632 -21.09 41.60 37.84
CA ARG A 632 -21.47 42.76 37.05
C ARG A 632 -22.74 42.52 36.27
N GLY A 633 -23.46 41.42 36.52
CA GLY A 633 -24.70 41.06 35.81
C GLY A 633 -24.54 40.54 34.39
N ILE A 634 -23.31 40.23 33.95
CA ILE A 634 -23.06 39.67 32.63
C ILE A 634 -23.52 38.22 32.60
N GLN A 635 -24.18 37.81 31.55
CA GLN A 635 -24.68 36.46 31.30
C GLN A 635 -23.70 35.69 30.40
N LEU A 636 -23.62 34.35 30.54
CA LEU A 636 -22.82 33.46 29.70
C LEU A 636 -23.70 32.29 29.22
N ASP A 637 -23.85 32.20 27.92
CA ASP A 637 -24.42 31.01 27.28
C ASP A 637 -23.33 30.13 26.69
N ILE A 638 -23.44 28.80 26.94
CA ILE A 638 -22.44 27.81 26.55
C ILE A 638 -23.10 26.78 25.64
N TYR A 639 -22.62 26.74 24.39
CA TYR A 639 -23.07 25.81 23.36
C TYR A 639 -21.97 24.83 23.01
N GLY A 640 -22.31 23.52 22.90
CA GLY A 640 -21.38 22.49 22.48
C GLY A 640 -21.62 21.15 23.12
N SER A 641 -20.71 20.22 22.89
CA SER A 641 -20.71 18.89 23.49
C SER A 641 -19.28 18.44 23.82
N VAL A 642 -19.18 17.48 24.73
CA VAL A 642 -17.90 16.87 25.10
C VAL A 642 -17.32 16.14 23.89
N ASP A 643 -16.06 16.41 23.59
CA ASP A 643 -15.31 15.64 22.61
C ASP A 643 -14.96 14.25 23.18
N LYS A 644 -15.66 13.21 22.72
CA LYS A 644 -15.45 11.84 23.16
C LYS A 644 -14.08 11.27 22.80
N ALA A 645 -13.42 11.86 21.80
CA ALA A 645 -12.07 11.47 21.36
C ALA A 645 -10.98 12.07 22.26
N ASP A 646 -11.27 13.18 22.95
CA ASP A 646 -10.34 13.80 23.91
C ASP A 646 -10.34 13.05 25.24
N ARG A 647 -9.39 12.11 25.38
CA ARG A 647 -9.24 11.30 26.60
C ARG A 647 -8.73 12.10 27.81
N LEU A 648 -8.25 13.32 27.59
CA LEU A 648 -7.72 14.23 28.62
C LEU A 648 -8.82 15.09 29.22
N TYR A 649 -9.97 15.18 28.57
CA TYR A 649 -11.09 15.98 28.99
C TYR A 649 -12.17 15.11 29.64
N ASP A 650 -12.41 15.31 30.94
CA ASP A 650 -13.35 14.51 31.73
C ASP A 650 -14.75 15.11 31.89
N GLY A 651 -15.02 16.22 31.20
CA GLY A 651 -16.33 16.91 31.23
C GLY A 651 -16.66 17.57 32.58
N ARG A 652 -15.68 17.77 33.49
CA ARG A 652 -15.91 18.44 34.80
C ARG A 652 -16.40 19.85 34.64
N ASP A 653 -15.99 20.55 33.56
CA ASP A 653 -16.35 21.94 33.30
C ASP A 653 -17.85 22.13 33.17
N ILE A 654 -18.59 21.19 32.58
CA ILE A 654 -20.07 21.28 32.45
C ILE A 654 -20.72 21.29 33.84
N ARG A 655 -20.21 20.52 34.78
CA ARG A 655 -20.69 20.49 36.17
C ARG A 655 -20.40 21.78 36.93
N TRP A 656 -19.37 22.54 36.50
CA TRP A 656 -19.07 23.85 37.07
C TRP A 656 -20.05 24.91 36.59
N VAL A 657 -20.62 24.81 35.39
CA VAL A 657 -21.61 25.76 34.87
C VAL A 657 -22.79 25.89 35.83
N GLU A 658 -23.28 24.79 36.38
CA GLU A 658 -24.39 24.78 37.36
C GLU A 658 -24.08 25.51 38.66
N GLN A 659 -22.79 25.74 38.96
CA GLN A 659 -22.30 26.37 40.20
C GLN A 659 -21.90 27.84 40.01
N ILE A 660 -22.07 28.37 38.81
CA ILE A 660 -21.66 29.74 38.45
C ILE A 660 -22.90 30.56 38.15
N ASP A 661 -23.09 31.66 38.86
CA ASP A 661 -24.19 32.56 38.64
C ASP A 661 -24.15 33.12 37.22
N ASN A 662 -25.32 33.31 36.62
CA ASN A 662 -25.50 33.85 35.26
C ASN A 662 -24.81 33.04 34.13
N ALA A 663 -24.42 31.78 34.37
CA ALA A 663 -23.93 30.87 33.33
C ALA A 663 -24.97 29.80 33.01
N ARG A 664 -25.15 29.47 31.73
CA ARG A 664 -26.14 28.47 31.29
C ARG A 664 -25.56 27.58 30.20
N TYR A 665 -25.67 26.25 30.40
CA TYR A 665 -25.42 25.30 29.36
C TYR A 665 -26.65 25.10 28.49
N GLN A 666 -26.54 25.40 27.21
CA GLN A 666 -27.67 25.40 26.21
C GLN A 666 -27.71 24.10 25.39
N GLY A 667 -26.68 23.25 25.48
CA GLY A 667 -26.60 22.01 24.71
C GLY A 667 -25.81 22.12 23.41
N PRO A 668 -25.77 21.03 22.63
CA PRO A 668 -25.13 21.02 21.32
C PRO A 668 -25.91 21.83 20.27
N PHE A 669 -25.22 22.25 19.18
CA PHE A 669 -25.80 22.95 18.04
C PHE A 669 -25.37 22.30 16.73
N ASN A 670 -26.20 22.39 15.67
CA ASN A 670 -25.93 21.74 14.37
C ASN A 670 -25.43 22.70 13.29
N GLY A 671 -25.01 23.89 13.66
CA GLY A 671 -24.46 24.91 12.78
C GLY A 671 -24.63 26.29 13.32
N PHE A 672 -23.82 27.22 12.83
CA PHE A 672 -23.75 28.58 13.35
C PHE A 672 -25.13 29.31 13.33
N ASN A 673 -25.96 29.08 12.32
CA ASN A 673 -27.26 29.73 12.17
C ASN A 673 -28.29 29.32 13.24
N GLU A 674 -28.05 28.28 14.03
CA GLU A 674 -28.91 27.95 15.18
C GLU A 674 -28.56 28.75 16.44
N LEU A 675 -27.40 29.43 16.47
CA LEU A 675 -26.98 30.23 17.60
C LEU A 675 -27.75 31.56 17.67
N PRO A 676 -28.14 32.02 18.87
CA PRO A 676 -28.95 33.23 19.05
C PRO A 676 -28.08 34.50 19.00
N ILE A 677 -27.44 34.78 17.87
CA ILE A 677 -26.45 35.85 17.72
C ILE A 677 -27.00 37.24 18.03
N ASP A 678 -28.28 37.46 17.86
CA ASP A 678 -28.94 38.73 18.20
C ASP A 678 -29.13 38.94 19.73
N GLN A 679 -29.02 37.88 20.51
CA GLN A 679 -29.16 37.91 21.97
C GLN A 679 -27.83 38.11 22.71
N VAL A 680 -26.69 37.99 22.03
CA VAL A 680 -25.35 38.05 22.63
C VAL A 680 -24.54 39.19 22.06
N ASP A 681 -23.62 39.75 22.85
CA ASP A 681 -22.79 40.88 22.44
C ASP A 681 -21.51 40.40 21.70
N LEU A 682 -20.92 39.30 22.14
CA LEU A 682 -19.70 38.77 21.59
C LEU A 682 -19.61 37.23 21.72
N LEU A 683 -18.73 36.64 20.88
CA LEU A 683 -18.29 35.26 21.00
C LEU A 683 -16.93 35.24 21.73
N ILE A 684 -16.75 34.34 22.69
CA ILE A 684 -15.47 34.08 23.34
C ILE A 684 -14.97 32.67 23.01
N LEU A 685 -13.70 32.57 22.58
CA LEU A 685 -13.02 31.30 22.25
C LEU A 685 -11.62 31.28 22.85
N PRO A 686 -11.42 30.78 24.11
CA PRO A 686 -10.13 30.79 24.79
C PRO A 686 -9.27 29.59 24.36
N THR A 687 -9.16 29.36 23.08
CA THR A 687 -8.42 28.22 22.54
C THR A 687 -6.93 28.37 22.76
N GLN A 688 -6.25 27.28 23.13
CA GLN A 688 -4.83 27.26 23.41
C GLN A 688 -3.99 27.15 22.12
N TYR A 689 -4.46 26.38 21.16
CA TYR A 689 -3.85 26.20 19.84
C TYR A 689 -4.93 25.91 18.80
N GLU A 690 -4.78 26.47 17.63
CA GLU A 690 -5.68 26.36 16.47
C GLU A 690 -4.91 26.63 15.18
N GLY A 691 -5.51 26.22 14.06
CA GLY A 691 -5.27 26.88 12.78
C GLY A 691 -6.17 28.11 12.67
N LEU A 692 -7.27 27.99 11.93
CA LEU A 692 -8.29 29.03 11.78
C LEU A 692 -9.70 28.46 12.03
N PRO A 693 -10.23 28.61 13.26
CA PRO A 693 -11.49 27.98 13.66
C PRO A 693 -12.69 28.49 12.84
N ASN A 694 -13.46 27.58 12.24
CA ASN A 694 -14.66 27.95 11.46
C ASN A 694 -15.66 28.80 12.23
N ILE A 695 -15.84 28.54 13.54
CA ILE A 695 -16.79 29.28 14.39
C ILE A 695 -16.43 30.76 14.48
N VAL A 696 -15.11 31.09 14.47
CA VAL A 696 -14.64 32.50 14.46
C VAL A 696 -14.95 33.14 13.12
N LEU A 697 -14.65 32.46 12.02
CA LEU A 697 -14.94 32.96 10.67
C LEU A 697 -16.44 33.23 10.47
N GLU A 698 -17.28 32.30 10.94
CA GLU A 698 -18.74 32.42 10.88
C GLU A 698 -19.26 33.57 11.76
N ALA A 699 -18.69 33.75 12.96
CA ALA A 699 -19.02 34.87 13.86
C ALA A 699 -18.64 36.22 13.24
N LEU A 700 -17.43 36.34 12.70
CA LEU A 700 -16.99 37.58 12.03
C LEU A 700 -17.85 37.89 10.80
N LYS A 701 -18.17 36.87 9.99
CA LYS A 701 -19.06 37.04 8.84
C LYS A 701 -20.49 37.45 9.25
N ALA A 702 -20.96 36.95 10.39
CA ALA A 702 -22.22 37.37 11.01
C ALA A 702 -22.17 38.76 11.64
N ASN A 703 -21.04 39.42 11.64
CA ASN A 703 -20.73 40.69 12.27
C ASN A 703 -20.82 40.69 13.81
N LEU A 704 -20.56 39.53 14.43
CA LEU A 704 -20.42 39.42 15.88
C LEU A 704 -18.98 39.77 16.28
N PHE A 705 -18.80 40.42 17.43
CA PHE A 705 -17.48 40.72 17.99
C PHE A 705 -16.88 39.43 18.58
N VAL A 706 -15.55 39.23 18.41
CA VAL A 706 -14.89 37.99 18.84
C VAL A 706 -13.74 38.29 19.81
N ILE A 707 -13.69 37.57 20.93
CA ILE A 707 -12.53 37.52 21.82
C ILE A 707 -11.91 36.13 21.75
N ALA A 708 -10.66 36.01 21.33
CA ALA A 708 -10.02 34.70 21.13
C ALA A 708 -8.56 34.70 21.63
N GLY A 709 -8.05 33.51 21.95
CA GLY A 709 -6.63 33.33 22.24
C GLY A 709 -5.77 33.61 21.00
N LYS A 710 -4.64 34.27 21.16
CA LYS A 710 -3.72 34.58 20.06
C LYS A 710 -2.91 33.36 19.70
N CYS A 711 -3.37 32.60 18.69
CA CYS A 711 -2.68 31.40 18.19
C CYS A 711 -2.98 31.17 16.71
N GLY A 712 -2.18 30.32 16.05
CA GLY A 712 -2.36 29.92 14.65
C GLY A 712 -2.54 31.09 13.70
N SER A 713 -3.57 31.01 12.86
CA SER A 713 -3.92 32.04 11.87
C SER A 713 -4.99 33.04 12.38
N LEU A 714 -5.40 32.99 13.65
CA LEU A 714 -6.37 33.95 14.20
C LEU A 714 -5.95 35.43 14.05
N PRO A 715 -4.66 35.80 14.16
CA PRO A 715 -4.21 37.18 13.90
C PRO A 715 -4.41 37.69 12.47
N GLU A 716 -4.72 36.79 11.52
CA GLU A 716 -5.03 37.16 10.13
C GLU A 716 -6.43 37.71 9.95
N VAL A 717 -7.35 37.30 10.83
CA VAL A 717 -8.79 37.64 10.72
C VAL A 717 -9.33 38.48 11.86
N ILE A 718 -8.62 38.54 12.98
CA ILE A 718 -8.97 39.40 14.13
C ILE A 718 -7.99 40.53 14.28
N GLU A 719 -8.48 41.75 14.27
CA GLU A 719 -7.69 42.98 14.56
C GLU A 719 -8.26 43.66 15.78
N ASP A 720 -7.36 43.92 16.77
CA ASP A 720 -7.71 44.49 18.07
C ASP A 720 -8.47 45.80 17.96
N GLY A 721 -9.63 45.86 18.62
CA GLY A 721 -10.51 47.02 18.65
C GLY A 721 -11.36 47.24 17.39
N LYS A 722 -11.15 46.47 16.33
CA LYS A 722 -11.96 46.59 15.10
C LYS A 722 -13.07 45.57 15.06
N ASN A 723 -12.72 44.26 15.05
CA ASN A 723 -13.70 43.20 14.99
C ASN A 723 -13.57 42.18 16.12
N GLY A 724 -12.54 42.33 16.96
CA GLY A 724 -12.32 41.46 18.09
C GLY A 724 -11.17 41.93 18.98
N PHE A 725 -10.79 41.10 19.95
CA PHE A 725 -9.58 41.17 20.71
C PHE A 725 -8.86 39.83 20.70
N LEU A 726 -7.52 39.89 20.55
CA LEU A 726 -6.62 38.75 20.70
C LEU A 726 -5.98 38.75 22.08
N VAL A 727 -6.10 37.67 22.81
CA VAL A 727 -5.51 37.50 24.12
C VAL A 727 -4.12 36.85 23.99
N ASP A 728 -3.05 37.65 24.28
CA ASP A 728 -1.67 37.20 24.13
C ASP A 728 -1.32 36.07 25.12
N ASP A 729 -1.69 36.23 26.41
CA ASP A 729 -1.55 35.18 27.43
C ASP A 729 -2.79 34.29 27.42
N ASN A 730 -2.89 33.49 26.39
CA ASN A 730 -4.10 32.67 26.13
C ASN A 730 -4.29 31.47 27.09
N GLY A 731 -3.39 31.27 28.03
CA GLY A 731 -3.51 30.32 29.14
C GLY A 731 -4.05 30.91 30.44
N ASN A 732 -4.29 32.22 30.48
CA ASN A 732 -4.60 32.97 31.69
C ASN A 732 -6.06 33.50 31.70
N ALA A 733 -6.87 33.06 32.66
CA ALA A 733 -8.26 33.52 32.82
C ALA A 733 -8.41 35.02 33.07
N GLU A 734 -7.48 35.65 33.79
CA GLU A 734 -7.46 37.10 34.05
C GLU A 734 -7.36 37.89 32.76
N ALA A 735 -6.51 37.43 31.80
CA ALA A 735 -6.38 38.09 30.51
C ALA A 735 -7.65 38.09 29.68
N TYR A 736 -8.46 37.01 29.76
CA TYR A 736 -9.79 36.98 29.15
C TYR A 736 -10.77 37.90 29.88
N LEU A 737 -10.73 37.91 31.22
CA LEU A 737 -11.52 38.84 32.00
C LEU A 737 -11.27 40.29 31.58
N GLU A 738 -9.98 40.71 31.50
CA GLU A 738 -9.60 42.05 31.06
C GLU A 738 -10.09 42.37 29.65
N ALA A 739 -9.98 41.41 28.70
CA ALA A 739 -10.45 41.61 27.31
C ALA A 739 -11.96 41.79 27.25
N ILE A 740 -12.74 41.03 28.03
CA ILE A 740 -14.20 41.19 28.10
C ILE A 740 -14.60 42.50 28.74
N LEU A 741 -13.95 42.89 29.83
CA LEU A 741 -14.20 44.21 30.47
C LEU A 741 -13.85 45.35 29.56
N LYS A 742 -12.72 45.26 28.84
CA LYS A 742 -12.32 46.24 27.82
C LYS A 742 -13.38 46.45 26.75
N PHE A 743 -14.07 45.35 26.30
CA PHE A 743 -15.19 45.48 25.37
C PHE A 743 -16.35 46.29 25.94
N TYR A 744 -16.79 46.04 27.19
CA TYR A 744 -17.90 46.75 27.80
C TYR A 744 -17.53 48.18 28.21
N ASP A 745 -16.35 48.39 28.77
CA ASP A 745 -15.92 49.69 29.30
C ASP A 745 -15.53 50.69 28.18
N ARG A 746 -15.23 50.23 26.98
CA ARG A 746 -14.79 51.05 25.83
C ARG A 746 -15.61 50.78 24.55
N SER A 747 -16.87 50.41 24.69
CA SER A 747 -17.74 50.06 23.56
C SER A 747 -17.92 51.23 22.60
N ASP A 748 -17.87 52.48 23.08
CA ASP A 748 -17.89 53.71 22.32
C ASP A 748 -16.66 54.02 21.45
N GLN A 749 -15.52 53.33 21.75
CA GLN A 749 -14.30 53.45 20.99
C GLN A 749 -14.10 52.37 19.95
N LEU A 750 -15.01 51.35 19.90
CA LEU A 750 -14.98 50.30 18.92
C LEU A 750 -15.63 50.75 17.60
N LEU A 751 -15.30 50.07 16.49
CA LEU A 751 -15.93 50.29 15.22
C LEU A 751 -17.47 50.15 15.36
N SER A 752 -18.19 51.08 14.75
CA SER A 752 -19.64 50.96 14.62
C SER A 752 -20.00 49.64 13.88
N PRO A 753 -21.21 49.11 14.08
CA PRO A 753 -21.62 47.87 13.39
C PRO A 753 -21.42 47.89 11.88
N ASP A 754 -21.68 49.04 11.22
CA ASP A 754 -21.53 49.19 9.77
C ASP A 754 -20.04 49.26 9.34
N GLU A 755 -19.21 49.94 10.10
CA GLU A 755 -17.76 49.97 9.85
C GLU A 755 -17.14 48.60 10.07
N ARG A 756 -17.49 47.91 11.15
CA ARG A 756 -17.06 46.53 11.44
C ARG A 756 -17.49 45.54 10.35
N LYS A 757 -18.70 45.68 9.84
CA LYS A 757 -19.21 44.88 8.73
C LYS A 757 -18.36 45.05 7.46
N LYS A 758 -18.06 46.31 7.10
CA LYS A 758 -17.19 46.62 5.95
C LYS A 758 -15.77 46.06 6.17
N PHE A 759 -15.26 46.20 7.37
CA PHE A 759 -13.95 45.66 7.74
C PHE A 759 -13.94 44.14 7.62
N ASN A 760 -14.92 43.43 8.17
CA ASN A 760 -15.05 41.98 8.08
C ASN A 760 -15.18 41.50 6.63
N GLN A 761 -15.95 42.18 5.81
CA GLN A 761 -16.08 41.84 4.38
C GLN A 761 -14.69 41.91 3.66
N LYS A 762 -13.87 42.88 4.00
CA LYS A 762 -12.54 43.06 3.42
C LYS A 762 -11.60 41.92 3.88
N ILE A 763 -11.53 41.64 5.20
CA ILE A 763 -10.56 40.72 5.78
C ILE A 763 -10.93 39.27 5.46
N LEU A 764 -12.22 38.96 5.28
CA LEU A 764 -12.74 37.62 4.94
C LEU A 764 -12.83 37.37 3.42
N HIS A 765 -12.31 38.26 2.59
CA HIS A 765 -12.39 38.09 1.13
C HIS A 765 -11.79 36.80 0.64
N GLU A 766 -10.62 36.39 1.16
CA GLU A 766 -9.94 35.15 0.79
C GLU A 766 -10.75 33.88 1.12
N HIS A 767 -11.77 34.01 1.99
CA HIS A 767 -12.68 32.91 2.36
C HIS A 767 -13.90 32.80 1.43
N ASP A 768 -13.85 33.44 0.26
CA ASP A 768 -14.87 33.27 -0.78
C ASP A 768 -14.71 31.90 -1.47
N ARG A 769 -15.84 31.26 -1.80
CA ARG A 769 -15.83 29.93 -2.43
C ARG A 769 -15.13 29.91 -3.78
N ALA A 770 -15.28 30.95 -4.59
CA ALA A 770 -14.64 31.01 -5.91
C ALA A 770 -13.11 31.14 -5.78
N ILE A 771 -12.64 31.90 -4.76
CA ILE A 771 -11.20 32.01 -4.46
C ILE A 771 -10.66 30.66 -3.95
N TYR A 772 -11.36 30.02 -3.04
CA TYR A 772 -11.01 28.66 -2.58
C TYR A 772 -10.87 27.67 -3.75
N GLN A 773 -11.87 27.62 -4.64
CA GLN A 773 -11.84 26.75 -5.82
C GLN A 773 -10.63 27.02 -6.73
N LYS A 774 -10.31 28.30 -6.93
CA LYS A 774 -9.13 28.70 -7.71
C LYS A 774 -7.84 28.17 -7.08
N HIS A 775 -7.65 28.37 -5.77
CA HIS A 775 -6.43 27.92 -5.09
C HIS A 775 -6.34 26.38 -5.02
N ILE A 776 -7.46 25.69 -4.82
CA ILE A 776 -7.49 24.22 -4.94
C ILE A 776 -7.12 23.80 -6.36
N GLY A 777 -7.60 24.49 -7.39
CA GLY A 777 -7.25 24.25 -8.78
C GLY A 777 -5.75 24.39 -9.05
N GLU A 778 -5.09 25.37 -8.46
CA GLU A 778 -3.64 25.57 -8.55
C GLU A 778 -2.85 24.38 -7.95
N VAL A 779 -3.37 23.73 -6.89
CA VAL A 779 -2.75 22.57 -6.25
C VAL A 779 -3.03 21.28 -7.03
N TYR A 780 -4.27 21.08 -7.50
CA TYR A 780 -4.73 19.87 -8.16
C TYR A 780 -4.71 19.95 -9.70
N GLY A 781 -4.23 21.07 -10.27
CA GLY A 781 -3.86 21.16 -11.67
C GLY A 781 -5.00 21.42 -12.66
N TRP A 782 -6.00 22.25 -12.31
CA TRP A 782 -6.99 22.76 -13.25
C TRP A 782 -7.10 24.26 -13.25
#